data_119ebe294a3c2e669e2abc4745901efd
#
_entry.id   119ebe294a3c2e669e2abc4745901efd
#
_cell.length_a   1.000
_cell.length_b   1.000
_cell.length_c   1.000
_cell.angle_alpha   90.00
_cell.angle_beta   90.00
_cell.angle_gamma   90.00
#
_symmetry.space_group_name_H-M   'P 1'
#
loop_
_entity.id
_entity.type
_entity.pdbx_description
1 polymer ?
#
loop_
_entity_poly.entity_id
_entity_poly.type
_entity_poly.pdbx_seq_one_letter_code
_entity_poly.pdbx_strand_id
1 'polypeptide(L)'
;MGSLILDATSGISTVAVIDGQQRLTTISLFLIAVRDFLGKDDPNYERINEEFLINKYDYDSVAKNRLHPVPGDEEQYIDVLQNGMNAADTIFKTTYAYFWNVLQQANLSAHEWLDLLERRLQVMDIVVDQDDDAQLIFESLNSTGMNLTESDKIRNFLLMGLKGDQQAAAFQIWQQNEHLVGSDGLSKFYRHYLTSLARSSKPVKEDEIYSDYRRYVGLTQGFDRIAQLKQEHAAARLFAEITTPETAEIADARVRGLLIRLGYLNNDILAPYLLQVFAKARDGELSTDDLVAVLKVLLAYLARRLFIGIPTTGLNQLFAALNRQVEHMMAKSQIGYVDALKVMLTQGVKDNKRFPTDQALKEALAEKDYYHMSSASLWFILDELNNAEGEKQHLFEAAADGQYSIEHIMPQVLNTSWHNALGSDWRLTHNIWLNRLANLTLTGFNGQMSNRTFIDKRDMADGYRKSGIKLNQWIAQFDHWDEATLEKRQSDLLARALKVWPRPEVDVEVTSDDPSTWDSLDSIFAANPTGTKPVAFSFGDYQVVAVKSWTDLYNQLIDLLWDADPSNFFVLANSDDSLVKHMNEVEADQKYRQLGDADVAVYAGGDSAWSRVQHIKRILGGNHYDLSDVNVKIRTVNHD
;
A
#
# COMPACT_ATOMS: atom_id res chain seq x y z
N MET A 1 -13.42 32.79 -6.43
CA MET A 1 -12.08 32.26 -6.15
C MET A 1 -12.09 31.15 -5.10
N GLY A 2 -13.21 30.79 -4.56
CA GLY A 2 -13.41 29.78 -3.52
C GLY A 2 -13.61 30.39 -2.13
N SER A 3 -13.69 29.53 -1.11
CA SER A 3 -13.90 29.92 0.28
C SER A 3 -12.58 30.07 1.04
N LEU A 4 -12.56 30.96 2.02
CA LEU A 4 -11.59 30.97 3.11
C LEU A 4 -12.30 30.53 4.37
N ILE A 5 -11.71 29.62 5.13
CA ILE A 5 -12.22 29.23 6.44
C ILE A 5 -11.24 29.77 7.49
N LEU A 6 -11.76 30.61 8.36
CA LEU A 6 -10.98 31.38 9.34
C LEU A 6 -11.42 31.00 10.75
N ASP A 7 -10.48 30.72 11.65
CA ASP A 7 -10.74 30.51 13.09
C ASP A 7 -10.53 31.83 13.84
N ALA A 8 -11.61 32.48 14.20
CA ALA A 8 -11.58 33.72 14.98
C ALA A 8 -11.29 33.49 16.49
N THR A 9 -11.25 32.26 16.96
CA THR A 9 -10.98 31.93 18.38
C THR A 9 -9.51 32.02 18.73
N SER A 10 -8.62 32.13 17.73
CA SER A 10 -7.17 32.04 17.90
C SER A 10 -6.50 33.29 18.47
N GLY A 11 -7.18 34.44 18.55
CA GLY A 11 -6.64 35.67 19.16
C GLY A 11 -7.41 36.96 18.82
N ILE A 12 -7.12 38.05 19.51
CA ILE A 12 -7.77 39.34 19.28
C ILE A 12 -7.22 40.04 18.02
N SER A 13 -5.94 39.83 17.68
CA SER A 13 -5.23 40.51 16.58
C SER A 13 -4.85 39.60 15.41
N THR A 14 -4.93 38.28 15.56
CA THR A 14 -4.58 37.27 14.53
C THR A 14 -5.69 36.28 14.34
N VAL A 15 -5.93 35.90 13.09
CA VAL A 15 -6.93 34.88 12.71
C VAL A 15 -6.20 33.73 12.06
N ALA A 16 -6.43 32.50 12.54
CA ALA A 16 -5.85 31.33 11.92
C ALA A 16 -6.63 30.94 10.67
N VAL A 17 -5.92 30.62 9.60
CA VAL A 17 -6.53 30.16 8.33
C VAL A 17 -6.62 28.64 8.36
N ILE A 18 -7.83 28.12 8.44
CA ILE A 18 -8.11 26.69 8.41
C ILE A 18 -8.01 26.16 6.98
N ASP A 19 -8.66 26.85 6.03
CA ASP A 19 -8.58 26.55 4.60
C ASP A 19 -8.36 27.81 3.77
N GLY A 20 -7.69 27.65 2.64
CA GLY A 20 -7.36 28.74 1.72
C GLY A 20 -5.95 29.30 1.89
N GLN A 21 -5.09 28.68 2.67
CA GLN A 21 -3.71 29.09 2.91
C GLN A 21 -2.94 29.32 1.60
N GLN A 22 -2.97 28.35 0.67
CA GLN A 22 -2.32 28.49 -0.65
C GLN A 22 -2.91 29.64 -1.47
N ARG A 23 -4.22 29.86 -1.40
CA ARG A 23 -4.90 30.97 -2.10
C ARG A 23 -4.42 32.32 -1.57
N LEU A 24 -4.38 32.49 -0.25
CA LEU A 24 -3.88 33.72 0.37
C LEU A 24 -2.40 33.97 0.05
N THR A 25 -1.57 32.93 0.15
CA THR A 25 -0.14 33.02 -0.18
C THR A 25 0.06 33.40 -1.65
N THR A 26 -0.68 32.78 -2.57
CA THR A 26 -0.60 33.08 -4.00
C THR A 26 -1.05 34.51 -4.31
N ILE A 27 -2.15 34.97 -3.71
CA ILE A 27 -2.63 36.36 -3.87
C ILE A 27 -1.60 37.33 -3.31
N SER A 28 -1.01 37.04 -2.15
CA SER A 28 0.00 37.90 -1.52
C SER A 28 1.26 38.01 -2.40
N LEU A 29 1.75 36.89 -2.96
CA LEU A 29 2.88 36.92 -3.90
C LEU A 29 2.55 37.69 -5.18
N PHE A 30 1.31 37.62 -5.67
CA PHE A 30 0.89 38.46 -6.80
C PHE A 30 0.82 39.95 -6.44
N LEU A 31 0.31 40.30 -5.25
CA LEU A 31 0.31 41.67 -4.76
C LEU A 31 1.75 42.23 -4.61
N ILE A 32 2.69 41.42 -4.13
CA ILE A 32 4.11 41.77 -4.06
C ILE A 32 4.64 42.05 -5.48
N ALA A 33 4.33 41.19 -6.45
CA ALA A 33 4.77 41.40 -7.83
C ALA A 33 4.17 42.69 -8.45
N VAL A 34 2.89 42.97 -8.22
CA VAL A 34 2.22 44.21 -8.68
C VAL A 34 2.85 45.44 -8.02
N ARG A 35 3.07 45.39 -6.69
CA ARG A 35 3.74 46.44 -5.93
C ARG A 35 5.11 46.79 -6.52
N ASP A 36 5.93 45.77 -6.71
CA ASP A 36 7.30 45.96 -7.20
C ASP A 36 7.32 46.43 -8.67
N PHE A 37 6.34 45.96 -9.48
CA PHE A 37 6.20 46.39 -10.87
C PHE A 37 5.77 47.86 -11.02
N LEU A 38 4.96 48.37 -10.09
CA LEU A 38 4.61 49.82 -10.02
C LEU A 38 5.83 50.65 -9.70
N GLY A 39 6.73 50.18 -8.84
CA GLY A 39 7.92 50.88 -8.39
C GLY A 39 7.63 51.87 -7.24
N LYS A 40 8.68 52.22 -6.49
CA LYS A 40 8.60 53.01 -5.23
C LYS A 40 8.08 54.44 -5.40
N ASP A 41 8.14 54.96 -6.60
CA ASP A 41 7.67 56.34 -6.91
C ASP A 41 6.14 56.37 -7.15
N ASP A 42 5.47 55.25 -7.30
CA ASP A 42 4.03 55.18 -7.48
C ASP A 42 3.30 55.21 -6.12
N PRO A 43 2.25 56.05 -5.98
CA PRO A 43 1.48 56.12 -4.73
C PRO A 43 0.86 54.81 -4.27
N ASN A 44 0.54 53.92 -5.20
CA ASN A 44 -0.02 52.62 -4.86
C ASN A 44 1.01 51.63 -4.31
N TYR A 45 2.31 51.87 -4.47
CA TYR A 45 3.35 51.07 -3.85
C TYR A 45 3.19 51.01 -2.32
N GLU A 46 3.11 52.17 -1.68
CA GLU A 46 2.93 52.28 -0.23
C GLU A 46 1.52 51.82 0.19
N ARG A 47 0.51 52.11 -0.63
CA ARG A 47 -0.86 51.64 -0.35
C ARG A 47 -0.93 50.13 -0.31
N ILE A 48 -0.36 49.38 -1.29
CA ILE A 48 -0.32 47.92 -1.29
C ILE A 48 0.42 47.39 -0.06
N ASN A 49 1.56 48.00 0.29
CA ASN A 49 2.29 47.61 1.48
C ASN A 49 1.43 47.72 2.74
N GLU A 50 0.81 48.88 2.98
CA GLU A 50 0.11 49.18 4.23
C GLU A 50 -1.24 48.46 4.33
N GLU A 51 -1.97 48.36 3.22
CA GLU A 51 -3.31 47.76 3.25
C GLU A 51 -3.28 46.25 3.19
N PHE A 52 -2.32 45.61 2.47
CA PHE A 52 -2.38 44.17 2.19
C PHE A 52 -1.20 43.35 2.70
N LEU A 53 -0.01 43.93 2.83
CA LEU A 53 1.21 43.16 3.08
C LEU A 53 1.79 43.34 4.48
N ILE A 54 1.80 44.60 5.00
CA ILE A 54 2.50 44.97 6.23
C ILE A 54 1.57 45.74 7.18
N ASN A 55 1.54 45.37 8.44
CA ASN A 55 0.90 46.12 9.51
C ASN A 55 1.91 47.04 10.19
N LYS A 56 2.03 48.27 9.75
CA LYS A 56 3.01 49.24 10.29
C LYS A 56 2.76 49.67 11.75
N TYR A 57 1.57 49.38 12.28
CA TYR A 57 1.19 49.73 13.65
C TYR A 57 1.50 48.65 14.67
N ASP A 58 1.98 47.48 14.21
CA ASP A 58 2.42 46.45 15.12
C ASP A 58 3.87 46.67 15.55
N TYR A 59 4.10 46.63 16.87
CA TYR A 59 5.41 46.86 17.45
C TYR A 59 6.29 45.61 17.44
N ASP A 60 5.70 44.43 17.28
CA ASP A 60 6.45 43.19 17.13
C ASP A 60 6.97 43.08 15.69
N SER A 61 8.28 42.87 15.55
CA SER A 61 8.92 42.78 14.23
C SER A 61 8.42 41.59 13.41
N VAL A 62 7.97 40.51 14.06
CA VAL A 62 7.42 39.32 13.41
C VAL A 62 5.96 39.55 13.02
N ALA A 63 5.16 40.16 13.88
CA ALA A 63 3.74 40.46 13.65
C ALA A 63 3.47 41.56 12.61
N LYS A 64 4.53 42.23 12.11
CA LYS A 64 4.38 43.26 11.06
C LYS A 64 3.85 42.73 9.74
N ASN A 65 4.12 41.47 9.41
CA ASN A 65 3.59 40.88 8.18
C ASN A 65 2.10 40.53 8.39
N ARG A 66 1.26 40.81 7.39
CA ARG A 66 -0.17 40.49 7.49
C ARG A 66 -0.45 39.03 7.23
N LEU A 67 0.41 38.33 6.49
CA LEU A 67 0.34 36.92 6.24
C LEU A 67 1.55 36.23 6.88
N HIS A 68 1.27 35.19 7.69
CA HIS A 68 2.25 34.29 8.28
C HIS A 68 2.04 32.90 7.72
N PRO A 69 2.81 32.49 6.71
CA PRO A 69 2.82 31.11 6.25
C PRO A 69 3.23 30.14 7.38
N VAL A 70 3.06 28.82 7.12
CA VAL A 70 3.50 27.80 8.07
C VAL A 70 5.00 27.91 8.35
N PRO A 71 5.46 27.53 9.56
CA PRO A 71 6.89 27.50 9.87
C PRO A 71 7.68 26.71 8.81
N GLY A 72 8.78 27.29 8.32
CA GLY A 72 9.57 26.74 7.21
C GLY A 72 9.31 27.43 5.86
N ASP A 73 8.11 27.92 5.62
CA ASP A 73 7.76 28.71 4.45
C ASP A 73 7.84 30.23 4.73
N GLU A 74 7.72 30.62 5.99
CA GLU A 74 7.68 32.02 6.40
C GLU A 74 8.95 32.76 6.01
N GLU A 75 10.14 32.20 6.25
CA GLU A 75 11.41 32.81 5.86
C GLU A 75 11.49 33.05 4.36
N GLN A 76 11.05 32.10 3.55
CA GLN A 76 11.04 32.20 2.09
C GLN A 76 10.05 33.29 1.61
N TYR A 77 8.86 33.34 2.24
CA TYR A 77 7.88 34.39 1.95
C TYR A 77 8.40 35.79 2.30
N ILE A 78 9.02 35.95 3.47
CA ILE A 78 9.61 37.23 3.92
C ILE A 78 10.76 37.63 2.98
N ASP A 79 11.59 36.71 2.55
CA ASP A 79 12.67 36.99 1.60
C ASP A 79 12.12 37.55 0.28
N VAL A 80 11.05 36.92 -0.28
CA VAL A 80 10.39 37.46 -1.49
C VAL A 80 9.73 38.81 -1.23
N LEU A 81 9.09 39.00 -0.08
CA LEU A 81 8.45 40.28 0.31
C LEU A 81 9.45 41.44 0.36
N GLN A 82 10.69 41.19 0.82
CA GLN A 82 11.74 42.18 1.00
C GLN A 82 12.62 42.36 -0.25
N ASN A 83 12.97 41.28 -0.93
CA ASN A 83 14.00 41.24 -1.95
C ASN A 83 13.47 40.97 -3.39
N GLY A 84 12.20 40.56 -3.56
CA GLY A 84 11.57 40.33 -4.86
C GLY A 84 12.36 39.38 -5.74
N MET A 85 12.78 39.86 -6.94
CA MET A 85 13.58 39.05 -7.88
C MET A 85 14.97 38.66 -7.35
N ASN A 86 15.48 39.34 -6.34
CA ASN A 86 16.78 39.02 -5.71
C ASN A 86 16.67 38.05 -4.54
N ALA A 87 15.47 37.54 -4.23
CA ALA A 87 15.27 36.50 -3.23
C ALA A 87 15.95 35.18 -3.62
N ALA A 88 16.18 34.33 -2.62
CA ALA A 88 16.73 32.98 -2.84
C ALA A 88 15.85 32.14 -3.77
N ASP A 89 16.45 31.18 -4.48
CA ASP A 89 15.75 30.31 -5.42
C ASP A 89 14.87 29.29 -4.67
N THR A 90 13.60 29.61 -4.52
CA THR A 90 12.57 28.83 -3.83
C THR A 90 11.30 28.78 -4.68
N ILE A 91 10.32 27.96 -4.28
CA ILE A 91 9.01 27.93 -4.92
C ILE A 91 8.30 29.29 -4.83
N PHE A 92 8.49 30.04 -3.73
CA PHE A 92 7.94 31.39 -3.55
C PHE A 92 8.51 32.37 -4.57
N LYS A 93 9.83 32.38 -4.77
CA LYS A 93 10.47 33.19 -5.81
C LYS A 93 10.04 32.77 -7.21
N THR A 94 9.95 31.48 -7.48
CA THR A 94 9.49 30.96 -8.78
C THR A 94 8.08 31.45 -9.09
N THR A 95 7.17 31.40 -8.11
CA THR A 95 5.79 31.88 -8.23
C THR A 95 5.75 33.40 -8.42
N TYR A 96 6.53 34.16 -7.65
CA TYR A 96 6.67 35.61 -7.82
C TYR A 96 7.20 35.95 -9.22
N ALA A 97 8.26 35.30 -9.68
CA ALA A 97 8.82 35.51 -11.02
C ALA A 97 7.84 35.19 -12.14
N TYR A 98 7.00 34.15 -11.96
CA TYR A 98 5.91 33.85 -12.88
C TYR A 98 4.94 35.05 -12.99
N PHE A 99 4.48 35.59 -11.87
CA PHE A 99 3.60 36.77 -11.86
C PHE A 99 4.26 38.00 -12.47
N TRP A 100 5.54 38.24 -12.16
CA TRP A 100 6.31 39.30 -12.77
C TRP A 100 6.33 39.20 -14.31
N ASN A 101 6.58 37.99 -14.85
CA ASN A 101 6.56 37.75 -16.28
C ASN A 101 5.16 37.96 -16.89
N VAL A 102 4.11 37.59 -16.17
CA VAL A 102 2.71 37.81 -16.60
C VAL A 102 2.45 39.35 -16.70
N LEU A 103 2.87 40.13 -15.71
CA LEU A 103 2.71 41.57 -15.72
C LEU A 103 3.47 42.24 -16.88
N GLN A 104 4.67 41.75 -17.20
CA GLN A 104 5.48 42.27 -18.33
C GLN A 104 4.87 41.95 -19.70
N GLN A 105 4.23 40.80 -19.84
CA GLN A 105 3.69 40.31 -21.13
C GLN A 105 2.23 40.72 -21.38
N ALA A 106 1.50 41.11 -20.34
CA ALA A 106 0.10 41.47 -20.44
C ALA A 106 -0.10 42.84 -21.10
N ASN A 107 -1.20 43.00 -21.81
CA ASN A 107 -1.62 44.29 -22.37
C ASN A 107 -2.34 45.17 -21.33
N LEU A 108 -2.21 44.86 -20.03
CA LEU A 108 -2.80 45.59 -18.92
C LEU A 108 -1.69 46.28 -18.13
N SER A 109 -1.94 47.51 -17.69
CA SER A 109 -1.05 48.22 -16.76
C SER A 109 -1.14 47.59 -15.34
N ALA A 110 -0.14 47.84 -14.51
CA ALA A 110 -0.16 47.39 -13.11
C ALA A 110 -1.34 47.97 -12.32
N HIS A 111 -1.79 49.19 -12.65
CA HIS A 111 -2.98 49.79 -12.05
C HIS A 111 -4.28 49.03 -12.44
N GLU A 112 -4.40 48.62 -13.68
CA GLU A 112 -5.56 47.83 -14.12
C GLU A 112 -5.57 46.46 -13.44
N TRP A 113 -4.41 45.82 -13.24
CA TRP A 113 -4.29 44.59 -12.48
C TRP A 113 -4.71 44.77 -11.02
N LEU A 114 -4.29 45.91 -10.39
CA LEU A 114 -4.70 46.20 -9.02
C LEU A 114 -6.22 46.43 -8.92
N ASP A 115 -6.81 47.18 -9.85
CA ASP A 115 -8.27 47.39 -9.92
C ASP A 115 -9.04 46.08 -10.11
N LEU A 116 -8.52 45.14 -10.93
CA LEU A 116 -9.08 43.81 -11.10
C LEU A 116 -9.03 42.99 -9.81
N LEU A 117 -7.92 42.99 -9.09
CA LEU A 117 -7.77 42.34 -7.79
C LEU A 117 -8.78 42.86 -6.78
N GLU A 118 -8.88 44.18 -6.62
CA GLU A 118 -9.75 44.79 -5.62
C GLU A 118 -11.25 44.66 -5.95
N ARG A 119 -11.63 44.71 -7.22
CA ARG A 119 -13.05 44.81 -7.62
C ARG A 119 -13.63 43.51 -8.16
N ARG A 120 -12.81 42.61 -8.70
CA ARG A 120 -13.27 41.42 -9.40
C ARG A 120 -12.93 40.14 -8.66
N LEU A 121 -11.92 40.17 -7.79
CA LEU A 121 -11.55 39.03 -6.99
C LEU A 121 -12.49 38.95 -5.79
N GLN A 122 -13.37 37.95 -5.78
CA GLN A 122 -14.29 37.69 -4.68
C GLN A 122 -13.89 36.38 -4.00
N VAL A 123 -13.83 36.41 -2.66
CA VAL A 123 -13.56 35.28 -1.78
C VAL A 123 -14.76 35.14 -0.84
N MET A 124 -15.24 33.94 -0.65
CA MET A 124 -16.23 33.65 0.39
C MET A 124 -15.48 33.51 1.72
N ASP A 125 -15.83 34.32 2.67
CA ASP A 125 -15.27 34.35 4.02
C ASP A 125 -16.20 33.59 4.97
N ILE A 126 -15.69 32.52 5.58
CA ILE A 126 -16.40 31.68 6.54
C ILE A 126 -15.63 31.74 7.85
N VAL A 127 -16.17 32.43 8.81
CA VAL A 127 -15.59 32.56 10.15
C VAL A 127 -16.21 31.54 11.07
N VAL A 128 -15.36 30.68 11.63
CA VAL A 128 -15.73 29.62 12.58
C VAL A 128 -15.59 30.20 14.01
N ASP A 129 -16.57 29.99 14.84
CA ASP A 129 -16.57 30.39 16.25
C ASP A 129 -16.39 29.18 17.21
N GLN A 130 -16.55 29.43 18.53
CA GLN A 130 -16.28 28.41 19.56
C GLN A 130 -17.31 27.27 19.58
N ASP A 131 -18.49 27.49 19.06
CA ASP A 131 -19.59 26.51 19.06
C ASP A 131 -19.62 25.69 17.75
N ASP A 132 -18.82 26.08 16.76
CA ASP A 132 -18.77 25.41 15.46
C ASP A 132 -17.77 24.25 15.46
N ASP A 133 -18.13 23.14 14.79
CA ASP A 133 -17.18 22.09 14.44
C ASP A 133 -16.41 22.48 13.17
N ALA A 134 -15.26 23.16 13.38
CA ALA A 134 -14.39 23.61 12.30
C ALA A 134 -13.99 22.49 11.35
N GLN A 135 -13.83 21.27 11.86
CA GLN A 135 -13.48 20.09 11.08
C GLN A 135 -14.63 19.67 10.14
N LEU A 136 -15.85 19.63 10.65
CA LEU A 136 -17.04 19.28 9.86
C LEU A 136 -17.30 20.31 8.76
N ILE A 137 -17.13 21.60 9.08
CA ILE A 137 -17.25 22.71 8.11
C ILE A 137 -16.20 22.56 7.01
N PHE A 138 -14.94 22.36 7.40
CA PHE A 138 -13.83 22.12 6.46
C PHE A 138 -14.10 20.93 5.53
N GLU A 139 -14.53 19.79 6.06
CA GLU A 139 -14.84 18.59 5.29
C GLU A 139 -15.99 18.81 4.29
N SER A 140 -17.06 19.49 4.72
CA SER A 140 -18.25 19.72 3.89
C SER A 140 -17.96 20.68 2.72
N LEU A 141 -17.11 21.68 2.93
CA LEU A 141 -16.78 22.69 1.92
C LEU A 141 -15.70 22.25 0.92
N ASN A 142 -14.75 21.43 1.37
CA ASN A 142 -13.72 20.86 0.48
C ASN A 142 -14.27 19.86 -0.54
N SER A 143 -15.47 19.36 -0.35
CA SER A 143 -16.13 18.50 -1.35
C SER A 143 -16.38 19.22 -2.70
N THR A 144 -16.24 20.56 -2.77
CA THR A 144 -16.51 21.40 -3.94
C THR A 144 -15.26 22.02 -4.59
N GLY A 145 -14.05 21.80 -4.00
CA GLY A 145 -12.77 22.38 -4.46
C GLY A 145 -11.82 21.38 -5.13
N MET A 146 -10.51 21.70 -5.19
CA MET A 146 -9.48 20.71 -5.53
C MET A 146 -9.48 19.62 -4.45
N ASN A 147 -9.63 18.36 -4.88
CA ASN A 147 -9.67 17.24 -3.96
C ASN A 147 -8.33 17.16 -3.19
N LEU A 148 -8.40 17.33 -1.86
CA LEU A 148 -7.29 17.03 -0.98
C LEU A 148 -6.96 15.54 -1.08
N THR A 149 -5.68 15.21 -0.98
CA THR A 149 -5.28 13.81 -0.81
C THR A 149 -5.79 13.29 0.54
N GLU A 150 -5.91 11.99 0.67
CA GLU A 150 -6.33 11.37 1.93
C GLU A 150 -5.37 11.72 3.08
N SER A 151 -4.06 11.81 2.79
CA SER A 151 -3.05 12.25 3.76
C SER A 151 -3.19 13.73 4.15
N ASP A 152 -3.59 14.62 3.23
CA ASP A 152 -3.85 16.02 3.58
C ASP A 152 -5.02 16.16 4.56
N LYS A 153 -6.06 15.36 4.37
CA LYS A 153 -7.21 15.32 5.30
C LYS A 153 -6.77 14.87 6.69
N ILE A 154 -5.92 13.83 6.78
CA ILE A 154 -5.35 13.35 8.05
C ILE A 154 -4.47 14.42 8.68
N ARG A 155 -3.59 15.07 7.91
CA ARG A 155 -2.75 16.18 8.38
C ARG A 155 -3.60 17.28 9.02
N ASN A 156 -4.62 17.72 8.31
CA ASN A 156 -5.50 18.79 8.79
C ASN A 156 -6.20 18.38 10.09
N PHE A 157 -6.72 17.15 10.16
CA PHE A 157 -7.33 16.60 11.37
C PHE A 157 -6.36 16.60 12.56
N LEU A 158 -5.11 16.18 12.36
CA LEU A 158 -4.11 16.10 13.42
C LEU A 158 -3.60 17.47 13.89
N LEU A 159 -3.45 18.42 12.98
CA LEU A 159 -2.88 19.74 13.28
C LEU A 159 -3.93 20.76 13.71
N MET A 160 -5.19 20.57 13.35
CA MET A 160 -6.27 21.49 13.66
C MET A 160 -6.51 21.62 15.18
N GLY A 161 -6.64 22.84 15.67
CA GLY A 161 -6.88 23.15 17.07
C GLY A 161 -5.66 23.06 18.00
N LEU A 162 -4.50 22.63 17.50
CA LEU A 162 -3.23 22.75 18.25
C LEU A 162 -2.72 24.19 18.17
N LYS A 163 -2.10 24.69 19.25
CA LYS A 163 -1.60 26.06 19.35
C LYS A 163 -0.16 26.10 19.89
N GLY A 164 0.59 27.12 19.50
CA GLY A 164 1.93 27.37 20.02
C GLY A 164 2.89 26.19 19.84
N ASP A 165 3.60 25.85 20.91
CA ASP A 165 4.63 24.79 20.90
C ASP A 165 4.09 23.41 20.48
N GLN A 166 2.83 23.11 20.80
CA GLN A 166 2.21 21.85 20.39
C GLN A 166 2.00 21.77 18.87
N GLN A 167 1.56 22.87 18.27
CA GLN A 167 1.39 22.94 16.81
C GLN A 167 2.73 22.81 16.09
N ALA A 168 3.77 23.52 16.58
CA ALA A 168 5.12 23.44 16.02
C ALA A 168 5.70 22.02 16.12
N ALA A 169 5.54 21.37 17.29
CA ALA A 169 5.99 19.99 17.50
C ALA A 169 5.26 18.99 16.58
N ALA A 170 3.94 19.11 16.47
CA ALA A 170 3.14 18.25 15.59
C ALA A 170 3.53 18.42 14.12
N PHE A 171 3.71 19.66 13.67
CA PHE A 171 4.13 19.98 12.32
C PHE A 171 5.52 19.42 12.00
N GLN A 172 6.46 19.53 12.94
CA GLN A 172 7.80 18.98 12.79
C GLN A 172 7.77 17.45 12.61
N ILE A 173 6.96 16.73 13.40
CA ILE A 173 6.83 15.28 13.27
C ILE A 173 6.20 14.93 11.91
N TRP A 174 5.17 15.67 11.48
CA TRP A 174 4.56 15.49 10.17
C TRP A 174 5.57 15.64 9.03
N GLN A 175 6.37 16.72 9.05
CA GLN A 175 7.42 16.95 8.05
C GLN A 175 8.47 15.82 8.04
N GLN A 176 8.82 15.28 9.21
CA GLN A 176 9.71 14.11 9.29
C GLN A 176 9.09 12.89 8.60
N ASN A 177 7.79 12.64 8.79
CA ASN A 177 7.08 11.55 8.11
C ASN A 177 7.06 11.77 6.59
N GLU A 178 6.75 12.99 6.16
CA GLU A 178 6.76 13.37 4.74
C GLU A 178 8.15 13.20 4.10
N HIS A 179 9.22 13.54 4.83
CA HIS A 179 10.59 13.29 4.37
C HIS A 179 10.94 11.81 4.26
N LEU A 180 10.46 10.98 5.19
CA LEU A 180 10.73 9.53 5.20
C LEU A 180 10.07 8.79 4.03
N VAL A 181 8.83 9.10 3.73
CA VAL A 181 8.01 8.32 2.77
C VAL A 181 7.68 9.09 1.48
N GLY A 182 8.07 10.36 1.40
CA GLY A 182 7.68 11.28 0.33
C GLY A 182 6.24 11.79 0.48
N SER A 183 5.96 12.99 -0.02
CA SER A 183 4.63 13.60 0.04
C SER A 183 3.57 12.71 -0.64
N ASP A 184 3.88 12.19 -1.82
CA ASP A 184 3.01 11.26 -2.57
C ASP A 184 2.91 9.88 -1.90
N GLY A 185 3.87 9.51 -1.07
CA GLY A 185 3.94 8.25 -0.34
C GLY A 185 3.09 8.21 0.94
N LEU A 186 2.72 9.36 1.50
CA LEU A 186 1.99 9.43 2.77
C LEU A 186 0.63 8.71 2.73
N SER A 187 -0.17 8.93 1.69
CA SER A 187 -1.47 8.22 1.56
C SER A 187 -1.27 6.71 1.47
N LYS A 188 -0.22 6.25 0.76
CA LYS A 188 0.16 4.84 0.69
C LYS A 188 0.59 4.30 2.05
N PHE A 189 1.40 5.06 2.81
CA PHE A 189 1.79 4.73 4.17
C PHE A 189 0.56 4.55 5.07
N TYR A 190 -0.34 5.55 5.13
CA TYR A 190 -1.54 5.46 5.97
C TYR A 190 -2.44 4.30 5.59
N ARG A 191 -2.61 4.00 4.31
CA ARG A 191 -3.35 2.82 3.85
C ARG A 191 -2.79 1.52 4.43
N HIS A 192 -1.48 1.30 4.34
CA HIS A 192 -0.84 0.10 4.85
C HIS A 192 -0.79 0.05 6.37
N TYR A 193 -0.54 1.20 7.00
CA TYR A 193 -0.54 1.34 8.44
C TYR A 193 -1.91 0.99 9.04
N LEU A 194 -2.99 1.58 8.54
CA LEU A 194 -4.34 1.28 8.98
C LEU A 194 -4.74 -0.17 8.69
N THR A 195 -4.35 -0.69 7.53
CA THR A 195 -4.57 -2.12 7.22
C THR A 195 -3.85 -3.03 8.23
N SER A 196 -2.64 -2.66 8.68
CA SER A 196 -1.90 -3.43 9.67
C SER A 196 -2.54 -3.42 11.06
N LEU A 197 -3.28 -2.38 11.40
CA LEU A 197 -3.99 -2.22 12.67
C LEU A 197 -5.40 -2.80 12.65
N ALA A 198 -5.97 -3.00 11.46
CA ALA A 198 -7.34 -3.47 11.31
C ALA A 198 -7.50 -4.92 11.80
N ARG A 199 -8.63 -5.19 12.44
CA ARG A 199 -9.03 -6.56 12.81
C ARG A 199 -9.61 -7.35 11.64
N SER A 200 -10.01 -6.67 10.57
CA SER A 200 -10.53 -7.27 9.33
C SER A 200 -9.40 -7.76 8.43
N SER A 201 -9.67 -8.77 7.61
CA SER A 201 -8.81 -9.16 6.49
C SER A 201 -8.96 -8.26 5.27
N LYS A 202 -9.91 -7.31 5.29
CA LYS A 202 -10.15 -6.37 4.20
C LYS A 202 -9.12 -5.24 4.25
N PRO A 203 -8.27 -5.11 3.21
CA PRO A 203 -7.37 -3.97 3.13
C PRO A 203 -8.13 -2.64 3.01
N VAL A 204 -7.62 -1.60 3.63
CA VAL A 204 -8.15 -0.23 3.50
C VAL A 204 -8.10 0.20 2.04
N LYS A 205 -9.18 0.78 1.52
CA LYS A 205 -9.24 1.29 0.15
C LYS A 205 -8.63 2.70 0.08
N GLU A 206 -8.17 3.08 -1.11
CA GLU A 206 -7.50 4.36 -1.32
C GLU A 206 -8.40 5.57 -1.04
N ASP A 207 -9.69 5.46 -1.35
CA ASP A 207 -10.71 6.49 -1.13
C ASP A 207 -11.35 6.46 0.27
N GLU A 208 -11.03 5.47 1.10
CA GLU A 208 -11.55 5.28 2.45
C GLU A 208 -10.50 5.54 3.54
N ILE A 209 -9.24 5.93 3.20
CA ILE A 209 -8.12 6.06 4.15
C ILE A 209 -8.47 7.02 5.29
N TYR A 210 -8.98 8.21 4.98
CA TYR A 210 -9.30 9.21 5.99
C TYR A 210 -10.49 8.78 6.87
N SER A 211 -11.52 8.20 6.30
CA SER A 211 -12.67 7.69 7.07
C SER A 211 -12.27 6.56 8.02
N ASP A 212 -11.38 5.66 7.56
CA ASP A 212 -10.83 4.58 8.38
C ASP A 212 -9.89 5.12 9.48
N TYR A 213 -9.12 6.17 9.16
CA TYR A 213 -8.29 6.87 10.14
C TYR A 213 -9.14 7.50 11.26
N ARG A 214 -10.18 8.23 10.89
CA ARG A 214 -11.12 8.84 11.85
C ARG A 214 -11.77 7.81 12.77
N ARG A 215 -12.13 6.66 12.24
CA ARG A 215 -12.66 5.54 13.01
C ARG A 215 -11.62 4.97 13.97
N TYR A 216 -10.43 4.68 13.48
CA TYR A 216 -9.33 4.17 14.30
C TYR A 216 -9.06 5.08 15.51
N VAL A 217 -8.96 6.37 15.26
CA VAL A 217 -8.74 7.39 16.30
C VAL A 217 -9.94 7.51 17.24
N GLY A 218 -11.17 7.45 16.72
CA GLY A 218 -12.40 7.51 17.51
C GLY A 218 -12.58 6.34 18.50
N LEU A 219 -11.97 5.18 18.20
CA LEU A 219 -11.93 4.01 19.10
C LEU A 219 -10.81 4.10 20.15
N THR A 220 -9.87 5.05 20.01
CA THR A 220 -8.73 5.20 20.92
C THR A 220 -9.14 6.00 22.14
N GLN A 221 -9.21 5.36 23.32
CA GLN A 221 -9.49 6.06 24.58
C GLN A 221 -8.36 7.05 24.89
N GLY A 222 -8.71 8.29 25.24
CA GLY A 222 -7.73 9.31 25.62
C GLY A 222 -6.86 9.77 24.45
N PHE A 223 -7.42 9.92 23.26
CA PHE A 223 -6.70 10.34 22.05
C PHE A 223 -5.87 11.61 22.26
N ASP A 224 -4.56 11.49 22.13
CA ASP A 224 -3.57 12.57 22.13
C ASP A 224 -2.91 12.64 20.76
N ARG A 225 -3.07 13.77 20.07
CA ARG A 225 -2.55 14.00 18.72
C ARG A 225 -1.03 13.90 18.61
N ILE A 226 -0.31 14.39 19.61
CA ILE A 226 1.17 14.33 19.63
C ILE A 226 1.66 12.91 19.87
N ALA A 227 1.03 12.20 20.81
CA ALA A 227 1.35 10.79 21.05
C ALA A 227 1.07 9.94 19.82
N GLN A 228 -0.07 10.18 19.14
CA GLN A 228 -0.44 9.51 17.91
C GLN A 228 0.58 9.76 16.79
N LEU A 229 0.95 11.04 16.55
CA LEU A 229 1.96 11.38 15.56
C LEU A 229 3.32 10.74 15.82
N LYS A 230 3.75 10.61 17.09
CA LYS A 230 4.98 9.89 17.45
C LYS A 230 4.89 8.40 17.14
N GLN A 231 3.74 7.78 17.39
CA GLN A 231 3.50 6.38 17.04
C GLN A 231 3.52 6.18 15.51
N GLU A 232 2.88 7.08 14.78
CA GLU A 232 2.88 7.08 13.32
C GLU A 232 4.27 7.31 12.74
N HIS A 233 5.07 8.20 13.35
CA HIS A 233 6.46 8.40 12.97
C HIS A 233 7.30 7.12 13.13
N ALA A 234 7.12 6.42 14.23
CA ALA A 234 7.80 5.13 14.43
C ALA A 234 7.39 4.09 13.36
N ALA A 235 6.10 4.07 12.97
CA ALA A 235 5.61 3.21 11.90
C ALA A 235 6.09 3.66 10.51
N ALA A 236 6.15 4.99 10.25
CA ALA A 236 6.65 5.54 8.99
C ALA A 236 8.14 5.20 8.76
N ARG A 237 8.96 5.18 9.82
CA ARG A 237 10.34 4.70 9.73
C ARG A 237 10.40 3.23 9.29
N LEU A 238 9.61 2.35 9.92
CA LEU A 238 9.54 0.95 9.51
C LEU A 238 9.02 0.79 8.08
N PHE A 239 8.05 1.60 7.69
CA PHE A 239 7.53 1.58 6.32
C PHE A 239 8.59 2.00 5.30
N ALA A 240 9.40 3.02 5.59
CA ALA A 240 10.52 3.43 4.75
C ALA A 240 11.59 2.32 4.67
N GLU A 241 11.94 1.66 5.79
CA GLU A 241 12.85 0.51 5.78
C GLU A 241 12.34 -0.63 4.86
N ILE A 242 11.04 -0.89 4.89
CA ILE A 242 10.40 -1.95 4.09
C ILE A 242 10.33 -1.58 2.60
N THR A 243 10.00 -0.33 2.28
CA THR A 243 9.67 0.09 0.90
C THR A 243 10.83 0.71 0.14
N THR A 244 11.80 1.27 0.83
CA THR A 244 13.01 1.91 0.27
C THR A 244 14.29 1.42 0.96
N PRO A 245 14.53 0.09 1.01
CA PRO A 245 15.64 -0.50 1.76
C PRO A 245 17.02 -0.08 1.26
N GLU A 246 17.13 0.43 0.02
CA GLU A 246 18.37 0.92 -0.57
C GLU A 246 18.89 2.17 0.16
N THR A 247 17.99 3.05 0.56
CA THR A 247 18.29 4.35 1.17
C THR A 247 18.09 4.37 2.69
N ALA A 248 17.33 3.41 3.23
CA ALA A 248 17.03 3.33 4.65
C ALA A 248 18.23 2.85 5.48
N GLU A 249 18.28 3.31 6.74
CA GLU A 249 19.29 2.89 7.71
C GLU A 249 18.93 1.54 8.35
N ILE A 250 19.21 0.44 7.63
CA ILE A 250 18.99 -0.92 8.13
C ILE A 250 20.32 -1.49 8.62
N ALA A 251 20.40 -1.80 9.92
CA ALA A 251 21.63 -2.24 10.56
C ALA A 251 22.12 -3.62 10.07
N ASP A 252 21.21 -4.57 9.85
CA ASP A 252 21.58 -5.92 9.39
C ASP A 252 21.53 -6.02 7.86
N ALA A 253 22.69 -6.27 7.25
CA ALA A 253 22.84 -6.40 5.80
C ALA A 253 22.02 -7.56 5.20
N ARG A 254 21.73 -8.61 5.98
CA ARG A 254 20.89 -9.74 5.52
C ARG A 254 19.45 -9.31 5.37
N VAL A 255 18.94 -8.54 6.33
CA VAL A 255 17.59 -7.95 6.29
C VAL A 255 17.46 -7.03 5.08
N ARG A 256 18.43 -6.08 4.92
CA ARG A 256 18.44 -5.16 3.78
C ARG A 256 18.43 -5.90 2.44
N GLY A 257 19.32 -6.87 2.25
CA GLY A 257 19.41 -7.64 1.02
C GLY A 257 18.17 -8.46 0.70
N LEU A 258 17.43 -8.94 1.73
CA LEU A 258 16.17 -9.66 1.54
C LEU A 258 15.01 -8.70 1.16
N LEU A 259 14.97 -7.52 1.77
CA LEU A 259 13.98 -6.50 1.43
C LEU A 259 14.14 -5.99 -0.01
N ILE A 260 15.38 -5.72 -0.45
CA ILE A 260 15.67 -5.35 -1.85
C ILE A 260 15.13 -6.44 -2.80
N ARG A 261 15.43 -7.70 -2.54
CA ARG A 261 14.96 -8.82 -3.37
C ARG A 261 13.44 -8.99 -3.35
N LEU A 262 12.81 -8.76 -2.21
CA LEU A 262 11.35 -8.71 -2.11
C LEU A 262 10.78 -7.51 -2.91
N GLY A 263 11.50 -6.39 -2.94
CA GLY A 263 11.14 -5.20 -3.74
C GLY A 263 10.99 -5.52 -5.23
N TYR A 264 11.84 -6.37 -5.79
CA TYR A 264 11.73 -6.82 -7.18
C TYR A 264 10.46 -7.64 -7.47
N LEU A 265 9.81 -8.18 -6.43
CA LEU A 265 8.56 -8.94 -6.51
C LEU A 265 7.31 -8.10 -6.21
N ASN A 266 7.44 -6.77 -6.15
CA ASN A 266 6.38 -5.85 -5.73
C ASN A 266 5.92 -6.11 -4.28
N ASN A 267 6.71 -5.61 -3.33
CA ASN A 267 6.51 -5.82 -1.89
C ASN A 267 5.36 -5.03 -1.26
N ASP A 268 4.67 -4.18 -2.00
CA ASP A 268 3.56 -3.36 -1.48
C ASP A 268 2.49 -4.20 -0.78
N ILE A 269 2.20 -5.37 -1.34
CA ILE A 269 1.22 -6.30 -0.75
C ILE A 269 1.66 -6.87 0.60
N LEU A 270 2.97 -6.90 0.88
CA LEU A 270 3.53 -7.38 2.13
C LEU A 270 3.53 -6.32 3.23
N ALA A 271 3.46 -5.02 2.88
CA ALA A 271 3.69 -3.93 3.80
C ALA A 271 2.84 -4.00 5.08
N PRO A 272 1.52 -4.31 5.05
CA PRO A 272 0.73 -4.42 6.28
C PRO A 272 1.24 -5.53 7.23
N TYR A 273 1.65 -6.66 6.68
CA TYR A 273 2.22 -7.75 7.46
C TYR A 273 3.61 -7.41 7.99
N LEU A 274 4.49 -6.89 7.13
CA LEU A 274 5.86 -6.54 7.51
C LEU A 274 5.92 -5.42 8.55
N LEU A 275 5.02 -4.43 8.51
CA LEU A 275 4.92 -3.40 9.55
C LEU A 275 4.75 -4.03 10.95
N GLN A 276 3.90 -5.05 11.07
CA GLN A 276 3.69 -5.75 12.35
C GLN A 276 4.91 -6.59 12.74
N VAL A 277 5.51 -7.31 11.79
CA VAL A 277 6.71 -8.14 12.04
C VAL A 277 7.91 -7.29 12.47
N PHE A 278 8.13 -6.16 11.78
CA PHE A 278 9.21 -5.23 12.12
C PHE A 278 8.98 -4.53 13.46
N ALA A 279 7.72 -4.20 13.79
CA ALA A 279 7.38 -3.68 15.11
C ALA A 279 7.72 -4.70 16.21
N LYS A 280 7.35 -5.98 16.03
CA LYS A 280 7.72 -7.07 16.95
C LYS A 280 9.24 -7.24 17.10
N ALA A 281 9.98 -7.13 16.01
CA ALA A 281 11.44 -7.20 16.05
C ALA A 281 12.05 -6.00 16.80
N ARG A 282 11.55 -4.79 16.57
CA ARG A 282 11.96 -3.59 17.30
C ARG A 282 11.66 -3.68 18.80
N ASP A 283 10.50 -4.22 19.16
CA ASP A 283 10.05 -4.34 20.54
C ASP A 283 10.68 -5.56 21.26
N GLY A 284 11.53 -6.33 20.55
CA GLY A 284 12.28 -7.46 21.10
C GLY A 284 11.49 -8.77 21.21
N GLU A 285 10.28 -8.84 20.64
CA GLU A 285 9.47 -10.07 20.58
C GLU A 285 10.01 -11.07 19.54
N LEU A 286 10.67 -10.57 18.50
CA LEU A 286 11.36 -11.36 17.48
C LEU A 286 12.84 -10.99 17.43
N SER A 287 13.70 -11.98 17.33
CA SER A 287 15.12 -11.75 17.10
C SER A 287 15.39 -11.32 15.64
N THR A 288 16.56 -10.73 15.39
CA THR A 288 16.99 -10.42 14.01
C THR A 288 17.07 -11.68 13.15
N ASP A 289 17.44 -12.82 13.72
CA ASP A 289 17.50 -14.10 13.00
C ASP A 289 16.10 -14.61 12.66
N ASP A 290 15.10 -14.42 13.54
CA ASP A 290 13.69 -14.72 13.23
C ASP A 290 13.19 -13.81 12.10
N LEU A 291 13.50 -12.51 12.14
CA LEU A 291 13.15 -11.58 11.07
C LEU A 291 13.75 -12.01 9.72
N VAL A 292 15.04 -12.38 9.71
CA VAL A 292 15.70 -12.93 8.52
C VAL A 292 15.01 -14.21 8.03
N ALA A 293 14.61 -15.09 8.95
CA ALA A 293 13.90 -16.32 8.59
C ALA A 293 12.51 -16.04 7.99
N VAL A 294 11.74 -15.11 8.58
CA VAL A 294 10.45 -14.65 8.05
C VAL A 294 10.62 -14.12 6.63
N LEU A 295 11.57 -13.21 6.39
CA LEU A 295 11.81 -12.63 5.07
C LEU A 295 12.22 -13.67 4.03
N LYS A 296 13.04 -14.67 4.41
CA LYS A 296 13.39 -15.80 3.53
C LYS A 296 12.18 -16.66 3.16
N VAL A 297 11.30 -16.94 4.11
CA VAL A 297 10.06 -17.70 3.85
C VAL A 297 9.17 -16.93 2.87
N LEU A 298 8.97 -15.63 3.08
CA LEU A 298 8.17 -14.78 2.20
C LEU A 298 8.77 -14.67 0.79
N LEU A 299 10.09 -14.50 0.69
CA LEU A 299 10.78 -14.45 -0.60
C LEU A 299 10.60 -15.75 -1.37
N ALA A 300 10.83 -16.90 -0.73
CA ALA A 300 10.65 -18.19 -1.37
C ALA A 300 9.18 -18.43 -1.78
N TYR A 301 8.22 -18.02 -0.93
CA TYR A 301 6.80 -18.12 -1.23
C TYR A 301 6.41 -17.32 -2.48
N LEU A 302 6.78 -16.05 -2.54
CA LEU A 302 6.44 -15.17 -3.67
C LEU A 302 7.22 -15.54 -4.94
N ALA A 303 8.51 -15.88 -4.81
CA ALA A 303 9.32 -16.30 -5.94
C ALA A 303 8.79 -17.58 -6.60
N ARG A 304 8.38 -18.58 -5.81
CA ARG A 304 7.76 -19.78 -6.34
C ARG A 304 6.43 -19.49 -7.06
N ARG A 305 5.60 -18.62 -6.51
CA ARG A 305 4.33 -18.21 -7.15
C ARG A 305 4.59 -17.53 -8.49
N LEU A 306 5.56 -16.61 -8.54
CA LEU A 306 6.00 -15.95 -9.77
C LEU A 306 6.51 -16.98 -10.79
N PHE A 307 7.37 -17.88 -10.36
CA PHE A 307 7.98 -18.90 -11.20
C PHE A 307 6.92 -19.79 -11.87
N ILE A 308 5.92 -20.23 -11.11
CA ILE A 308 4.82 -21.05 -11.63
C ILE A 308 3.84 -20.20 -12.45
N GLY A 309 3.68 -18.92 -12.14
CA GLY A 309 2.72 -18.01 -12.77
C GLY A 309 1.39 -17.93 -12.04
N ILE A 310 1.39 -18.16 -10.73
CA ILE A 310 0.17 -18.00 -9.90
C ILE A 310 -0.06 -16.51 -9.65
N PRO A 311 -1.25 -15.97 -9.96
CA PRO A 311 -1.57 -14.56 -9.73
C PRO A 311 -1.46 -14.14 -8.26
N THR A 312 -1.21 -12.86 -8.02
CA THR A 312 -1.19 -12.26 -6.69
C THR A 312 -2.59 -11.93 -6.15
N THR A 313 -3.64 -12.23 -6.91
CA THR A 313 -5.04 -11.96 -6.52
C THR A 313 -5.36 -12.60 -5.16
N GLY A 314 -5.91 -11.79 -4.26
CA GLY A 314 -6.28 -12.20 -2.90
C GLY A 314 -5.11 -12.28 -1.91
N LEU A 315 -3.86 -12.01 -2.31
CA LEU A 315 -2.74 -11.91 -1.38
C LEU A 315 -2.82 -10.67 -0.48
N ASN A 316 -3.44 -9.58 -0.94
CA ASN A 316 -3.69 -8.40 -0.10
C ASN A 316 -4.49 -8.77 1.16
N GLN A 317 -5.54 -9.59 1.01
CA GLN A 317 -6.34 -10.08 2.14
C GLN A 317 -5.54 -11.05 3.02
N LEU A 318 -4.72 -11.92 2.40
CA LEU A 318 -3.86 -12.83 3.15
C LEU A 318 -2.92 -12.04 4.05
N PHE A 319 -2.17 -11.09 3.51
CA PHE A 319 -1.16 -10.34 4.28
C PHE A 319 -1.77 -9.35 5.26
N ALA A 320 -2.99 -8.86 5.05
CA ALA A 320 -3.72 -8.09 6.06
C ALA A 320 -4.07 -8.90 7.31
N ALA A 321 -4.30 -10.20 7.17
CA ALA A 321 -4.70 -11.08 8.27
C ALA A 321 -3.57 -12.00 8.80
N LEU A 322 -2.47 -12.14 8.05
CA LEU A 322 -1.48 -13.21 8.26
C LEU A 322 -0.83 -13.16 9.66
N ASN A 323 -0.52 -11.97 10.18
CA ASN A 323 0.10 -11.88 11.51
C ASN A 323 -0.82 -12.46 12.60
N ARG A 324 -2.11 -12.10 12.60
CA ARG A 324 -3.08 -12.64 13.57
C ARG A 324 -3.24 -14.14 13.43
N GLN A 325 -3.27 -14.65 12.18
CA GLN A 325 -3.35 -16.09 11.93
C GLN A 325 -2.10 -16.82 12.43
N VAL A 326 -0.91 -16.25 12.25
CA VAL A 326 0.36 -16.79 12.78
C VAL A 326 0.35 -16.80 14.30
N GLU A 327 -0.07 -15.70 14.95
CA GLU A 327 -0.16 -15.62 16.42
C GLU A 327 -1.16 -16.63 16.98
N HIS A 328 -2.30 -16.80 16.33
CA HIS A 328 -3.27 -17.84 16.70
C HIS A 328 -2.65 -19.24 16.58
N MET A 329 -1.93 -19.51 15.49
CA MET A 329 -1.24 -20.80 15.28
C MET A 329 -0.15 -21.03 16.34
N MET A 330 0.63 -20.00 16.68
CA MET A 330 1.61 -20.07 17.78
C MET A 330 0.97 -20.50 19.09
N ALA A 331 -0.11 -19.81 19.47
CA ALA A 331 -0.81 -20.07 20.73
C ALA A 331 -1.41 -21.49 20.76
N LYS A 332 -2.02 -21.92 19.64
CA LYS A 332 -2.66 -23.22 19.52
C LYS A 332 -1.67 -24.39 19.52
N SER A 333 -0.57 -24.26 18.79
CA SER A 333 0.39 -25.35 18.55
C SER A 333 1.62 -25.27 19.44
N GLN A 334 1.75 -24.22 20.27
CA GLN A 334 2.90 -23.98 21.17
C GLN A 334 4.25 -23.99 20.42
N ILE A 335 4.29 -23.38 19.22
CA ILE A 335 5.47 -23.28 18.35
C ILE A 335 5.93 -21.83 18.21
N GLY A 336 7.15 -21.61 17.74
CA GLY A 336 7.69 -20.29 17.47
C GLY A 336 7.03 -19.59 16.29
N TYR A 337 7.19 -18.26 16.20
CA TYR A 337 6.58 -17.41 15.16
C TYR A 337 6.92 -17.87 13.74
N VAL A 338 8.20 -18.17 13.49
CA VAL A 338 8.67 -18.59 12.16
C VAL A 338 8.06 -19.92 11.74
N ASP A 339 7.95 -20.87 12.66
CA ASP A 339 7.35 -22.18 12.36
C ASP A 339 5.84 -22.06 12.19
N ALA A 340 5.17 -21.22 12.97
CA ALA A 340 3.76 -20.91 12.78
C ALA A 340 3.51 -20.28 11.41
N LEU A 341 4.36 -19.35 10.95
CA LEU A 341 4.27 -18.79 9.59
C LEU A 341 4.41 -19.86 8.50
N LYS A 342 5.40 -20.77 8.65
CA LYS A 342 5.59 -21.88 7.71
C LYS A 342 4.34 -22.79 7.65
N VAL A 343 3.79 -23.16 8.80
CA VAL A 343 2.56 -23.97 8.89
C VAL A 343 1.40 -23.24 8.21
N MET A 344 1.19 -21.96 8.52
CA MET A 344 0.11 -21.17 7.92
C MET A 344 0.22 -21.14 6.40
N LEU A 345 1.37 -20.80 5.84
CA LEU A 345 1.53 -20.69 4.38
C LEU A 345 1.50 -22.05 3.65
N THR A 346 1.83 -23.16 4.33
CA THR A 346 1.85 -24.50 3.70
C THR A 346 0.54 -25.25 3.86
N GLN A 347 -0.20 -25.04 4.96
CA GLN A 347 -1.38 -25.82 5.33
C GLN A 347 -2.58 -24.97 5.76
N GLY A 348 -2.35 -23.84 6.46
CA GLY A 348 -3.38 -23.02 7.11
C GLY A 348 -4.14 -22.06 6.20
N VAL A 349 -3.86 -22.02 4.89
CA VAL A 349 -4.52 -21.18 3.89
C VAL A 349 -5.14 -22.03 2.78
N LYS A 350 -6.07 -21.42 2.01
CA LYS A 350 -6.70 -22.06 0.86
C LYS A 350 -5.67 -22.50 -0.18
N ASP A 351 -5.99 -23.55 -0.96
CA ASP A 351 -5.10 -24.15 -1.94
C ASP A 351 -4.45 -23.14 -2.89
N ASN A 352 -5.22 -22.19 -3.41
CA ASN A 352 -4.70 -21.14 -4.31
C ASN A 352 -3.76 -20.13 -3.65
N LYS A 353 -3.72 -20.09 -2.30
CA LYS A 353 -2.82 -19.25 -1.50
C LYS A 353 -1.71 -20.07 -0.83
N ARG A 354 -1.70 -21.39 -0.95
CA ARG A 354 -0.67 -22.24 -0.34
C ARG A 354 0.69 -22.04 -0.97
N PHE A 355 1.69 -22.37 -0.18
CA PHE A 355 3.08 -22.41 -0.61
C PHE A 355 3.24 -23.44 -1.73
N PRO A 356 3.72 -23.05 -2.94
CA PRO A 356 3.82 -23.97 -4.06
C PRO A 356 4.76 -25.14 -3.78
N THR A 357 4.38 -26.33 -4.24
CA THR A 357 5.14 -27.57 -4.04
C THR A 357 6.35 -27.64 -4.98
N ASP A 358 7.30 -28.52 -4.68
CA ASP A 358 8.45 -28.80 -5.55
C ASP A 358 8.00 -29.43 -6.88
N GLN A 359 6.95 -30.25 -6.84
CA GLN A 359 6.37 -30.83 -8.04
C GLN A 359 5.80 -29.76 -8.98
N ALA A 360 5.11 -28.75 -8.42
CA ALA A 360 4.57 -27.64 -9.21
C ALA A 360 5.68 -26.80 -9.88
N LEU A 361 6.84 -26.61 -9.21
CA LEU A 361 8.00 -25.96 -9.84
C LEU A 361 8.53 -26.78 -11.01
N LYS A 362 8.64 -28.09 -10.83
CA LYS A 362 9.11 -29.03 -11.87
C LYS A 362 8.19 -29.00 -13.10
N GLU A 363 6.90 -29.04 -12.90
CA GLU A 363 5.90 -28.98 -13.97
C GLU A 363 5.94 -27.64 -14.71
N ALA A 364 5.97 -26.52 -13.98
CA ALA A 364 6.08 -25.21 -14.59
C ALA A 364 7.37 -25.05 -15.42
N LEU A 365 8.51 -25.52 -14.92
CA LEU A 365 9.77 -25.43 -15.63
C LEU A 365 9.75 -26.26 -16.93
N ALA A 366 9.01 -27.37 -16.93
CA ALA A 366 8.87 -28.24 -18.09
C ALA A 366 7.94 -27.69 -19.18
N GLU A 367 6.96 -26.85 -18.83
CA GLU A 367 5.88 -26.50 -19.75
C GLU A 367 5.72 -25.02 -20.04
N LYS A 368 6.12 -24.14 -19.09
CA LYS A 368 5.79 -22.72 -19.16
C LYS A 368 6.66 -21.95 -20.16
N ASP A 369 6.03 -21.01 -20.86
CA ASP A 369 6.69 -19.97 -21.62
C ASP A 369 7.18 -18.87 -20.66
N TYR A 370 8.47 -18.77 -20.46
CA TYR A 370 9.09 -17.75 -19.60
C TYR A 370 9.47 -16.48 -20.36
N TYR A 371 9.63 -16.57 -21.68
CA TYR A 371 10.07 -15.42 -22.47
C TYR A 371 9.03 -14.32 -22.53
N HIS A 372 7.74 -14.66 -22.57
CA HIS A 372 6.66 -13.70 -22.65
C HIS A 372 6.16 -13.18 -21.29
N MET A 373 6.82 -13.54 -20.19
CA MET A 373 6.59 -12.87 -18.93
C MET A 373 7.21 -11.46 -18.92
N SER A 374 6.91 -10.62 -17.90
CA SER A 374 7.57 -9.31 -17.81
C SER A 374 9.09 -9.46 -17.71
N SER A 375 9.82 -8.57 -18.36
CA SER A 375 11.29 -8.61 -18.35
C SER A 375 11.84 -8.58 -16.92
N ALA A 376 11.30 -7.73 -16.05
CA ALA A 376 11.71 -7.66 -14.65
C ALA A 376 11.51 -8.99 -13.91
N SER A 377 10.40 -9.68 -14.15
CA SER A 377 10.16 -11.01 -13.57
C SER A 377 11.18 -12.05 -14.03
N LEU A 378 11.52 -12.04 -15.31
CA LEU A 378 12.51 -12.97 -15.85
C LEU A 378 13.94 -12.62 -15.38
N TRP A 379 14.29 -11.33 -15.29
CA TRP A 379 15.56 -10.89 -14.71
C TRP A 379 15.70 -11.36 -13.26
N PHE A 380 14.64 -11.19 -12.45
CA PHE A 380 14.63 -11.67 -11.07
C PHE A 380 14.88 -13.19 -11.01
N ILE A 381 14.16 -13.97 -11.80
CA ILE A 381 14.33 -15.44 -11.83
C ILE A 381 15.77 -15.81 -12.21
N LEU A 382 16.31 -15.22 -13.27
CA LEU A 382 17.65 -15.54 -13.74
C LEU A 382 18.74 -15.08 -12.76
N ASP A 383 18.57 -13.92 -12.10
CA ASP A 383 19.47 -13.44 -11.05
C ASP A 383 19.49 -14.40 -9.84
N GLU A 384 18.32 -14.78 -9.35
CA GLU A 384 18.20 -15.71 -8.23
C GLU A 384 18.85 -17.07 -8.53
N LEU A 385 18.57 -17.64 -9.70
CA LEU A 385 19.15 -18.91 -10.12
C LEU A 385 20.67 -18.83 -10.37
N ASN A 386 21.15 -17.68 -10.84
CA ASN A 386 22.58 -17.41 -10.98
C ASN A 386 23.25 -17.36 -9.61
N ASN A 387 22.58 -16.83 -8.61
CA ASN A 387 23.08 -16.66 -7.26
C ASN A 387 22.85 -17.88 -6.34
N ALA A 388 22.43 -19.02 -6.89
CA ALA A 388 22.29 -20.26 -6.14
C ALA A 388 23.61 -20.77 -5.54
N GLU A 389 24.76 -20.37 -6.12
CA GLU A 389 26.09 -20.80 -5.73
C GLU A 389 27.13 -19.69 -5.86
N GLY A 390 28.18 -19.75 -5.04
CA GLY A 390 29.30 -18.82 -5.06
C GLY A 390 28.95 -17.39 -4.64
N GLU A 391 29.83 -16.45 -4.99
CA GLU A 391 29.62 -15.02 -4.67
C GLU A 391 28.40 -14.46 -5.38
N LYS A 392 27.67 -13.55 -4.70
CA LYS A 392 26.51 -12.91 -5.28
C LYS A 392 26.89 -11.94 -6.40
N GLN A 393 26.10 -11.96 -7.46
CA GLN A 393 26.16 -11.03 -8.58
C GLN A 393 24.82 -10.27 -8.65
N HIS A 394 24.84 -9.04 -9.10
CA HIS A 394 23.68 -8.15 -9.17
C HIS A 394 23.18 -8.06 -10.63
N LEU A 395 22.70 -9.18 -11.16
CA LEU A 395 22.28 -9.24 -12.56
C LEU A 395 20.95 -8.53 -12.81
N PHE A 396 20.09 -8.48 -11.81
CA PHE A 396 18.79 -7.78 -11.92
C PHE A 396 19.01 -6.29 -12.18
N GLU A 397 19.82 -5.63 -11.37
CA GLU A 397 20.12 -4.20 -11.49
C GLU A 397 20.83 -3.91 -12.81
N ALA A 398 21.82 -4.71 -13.16
CA ALA A 398 22.55 -4.57 -14.42
C ALA A 398 21.64 -4.75 -15.66
N ALA A 399 20.63 -5.63 -15.57
CA ALA A 399 19.63 -5.79 -16.63
C ALA A 399 18.64 -4.62 -16.68
N ALA A 400 18.23 -4.11 -15.52
CA ALA A 400 17.38 -2.92 -15.43
C ALA A 400 18.07 -1.68 -16.01
N ASP A 401 19.38 -1.54 -15.81
CA ASP A 401 20.22 -0.49 -16.38
C ASP A 401 20.56 -0.70 -17.88
N GLY A 402 20.05 -1.78 -18.50
CA GLY A 402 20.28 -2.09 -19.91
C GLY A 402 21.64 -2.69 -20.25
N GLN A 403 22.44 -3.07 -19.24
CA GLN A 403 23.74 -3.72 -19.47
C GLN A 403 23.57 -5.16 -19.96
N TYR A 404 22.48 -5.83 -19.55
CA TYR A 404 22.13 -7.18 -19.97
C TYR A 404 20.73 -7.22 -20.61
N SER A 405 20.58 -8.13 -21.55
CA SER A 405 19.29 -8.47 -22.17
C SER A 405 19.08 -9.99 -22.16
N ILE A 406 17.85 -10.40 -22.34
CA ILE A 406 17.48 -11.82 -22.43
C ILE A 406 17.94 -12.36 -23.77
N GLU A 407 18.70 -13.44 -23.76
CA GLU A 407 19.21 -14.15 -24.90
C GLU A 407 18.58 -15.52 -25.04
N HIS A 408 18.16 -15.87 -26.25
CA HIS A 408 17.83 -17.23 -26.65
C HIS A 408 19.10 -17.98 -27.07
N ILE A 409 19.48 -19.00 -26.32
CA ILE A 409 20.68 -19.82 -26.64
C ILE A 409 20.47 -20.49 -27.99
N MET A 410 19.40 -21.27 -28.17
CA MET A 410 18.85 -21.68 -29.45
C MET A 410 17.99 -20.54 -29.99
N PRO A 411 18.37 -19.90 -31.12
CA PRO A 411 17.77 -18.63 -31.53
C PRO A 411 16.32 -18.75 -32.02
N GLN A 412 15.60 -17.63 -32.02
CA GLN A 412 14.21 -17.56 -32.49
C GLN A 412 14.07 -17.94 -33.97
N VAL A 413 15.06 -17.60 -34.80
CA VAL A 413 15.08 -17.98 -36.21
C VAL A 413 16.28 -18.90 -36.46
N LEU A 414 15.99 -20.16 -36.75
CA LEU A 414 17.00 -21.17 -37.01
C LEU A 414 17.56 -21.05 -38.44
N ASN A 415 18.85 -21.24 -38.58
CA ASN A 415 19.55 -21.42 -39.85
C ASN A 415 19.85 -22.92 -40.09
N THR A 416 20.41 -23.25 -41.26
CA THR A 416 20.76 -24.64 -41.64
C THR A 416 21.68 -25.34 -40.63
N SER A 417 22.61 -24.61 -40.02
CA SER A 417 23.50 -25.17 -39.01
C SER A 417 22.77 -25.64 -37.77
N TRP A 418 21.75 -24.87 -37.33
CA TRP A 418 20.87 -25.26 -36.22
C TRP A 418 19.97 -26.45 -36.59
N HIS A 419 19.43 -26.50 -37.82
CA HIS A 419 18.68 -27.66 -38.29
C HIS A 419 19.48 -28.93 -38.18
N ASN A 420 20.78 -28.87 -38.63
CA ASN A 420 21.67 -30.02 -38.57
C ASN A 420 22.03 -30.40 -37.11
N ALA A 421 22.23 -29.43 -36.24
CA ALA A 421 22.56 -29.66 -34.83
C ALA A 421 21.42 -30.29 -34.03
N LEU A 422 20.17 -29.91 -34.34
CA LEU A 422 18.98 -30.42 -33.66
C LEU A 422 18.45 -31.74 -34.29
N GLY A 423 18.93 -32.11 -35.49
CA GLY A 423 18.55 -33.36 -36.16
C GLY A 423 17.18 -33.31 -36.86
N SER A 424 16.60 -34.49 -37.15
CA SER A 424 15.36 -34.64 -37.92
C SER A 424 14.17 -33.93 -37.28
N ASP A 425 14.11 -33.91 -35.98
CA ASP A 425 12.99 -33.40 -35.20
C ASP A 425 13.15 -31.93 -34.78
N TRP A 426 14.06 -31.18 -35.44
CA TRP A 426 14.40 -29.80 -35.08
C TRP A 426 13.20 -28.88 -34.92
N ARG A 427 12.13 -29.06 -35.73
CA ARG A 427 10.93 -28.23 -35.60
C ARG A 427 10.19 -28.47 -34.30
N LEU A 428 10.09 -29.74 -33.89
CA LEU A 428 9.43 -30.11 -32.64
C LEU A 428 10.24 -29.61 -31.45
N THR A 429 11.56 -29.87 -31.44
CA THR A 429 12.48 -29.40 -30.40
C THR A 429 12.46 -27.86 -30.28
N HIS A 430 12.51 -27.14 -31.41
CA HIS A 430 12.45 -25.70 -31.41
C HIS A 430 11.12 -25.17 -30.85
N ASN A 431 9.99 -25.70 -31.28
CA ASN A 431 8.66 -25.27 -30.80
C ASN A 431 8.47 -25.55 -29.30
N ILE A 432 8.99 -26.65 -28.81
CA ILE A 432 8.88 -27.02 -27.39
C ILE A 432 9.79 -26.16 -26.52
N TRP A 433 11.05 -25.98 -26.91
CA TRP A 433 12.09 -25.45 -26.03
C TRP A 433 12.38 -23.95 -26.21
N LEU A 434 11.93 -23.33 -27.30
CA LEU A 434 12.30 -21.95 -27.64
C LEU A 434 12.17 -20.98 -26.46
N ASN A 435 11.00 -20.93 -25.85
CA ASN A 435 10.65 -19.97 -24.81
C ASN A 435 10.70 -20.53 -23.39
N ARG A 436 11.13 -21.78 -23.24
CA ARG A 436 11.35 -22.37 -21.91
C ARG A 436 12.58 -21.77 -21.26
N LEU A 437 12.58 -21.71 -19.92
CA LEU A 437 13.70 -21.13 -19.15
C LEU A 437 15.05 -21.81 -19.47
N ALA A 438 15.04 -23.09 -19.79
CA ALA A 438 16.25 -23.84 -20.17
C ALA A 438 16.97 -23.29 -21.40
N ASN A 439 16.24 -22.59 -22.30
CA ASN A 439 16.81 -21.97 -23.48
C ASN A 439 17.10 -20.46 -23.31
N LEU A 440 16.90 -19.91 -22.12
CA LEU A 440 17.06 -18.47 -21.85
C LEU A 440 18.24 -18.20 -20.94
N THR A 441 18.90 -17.07 -21.17
CA THR A 441 19.98 -16.56 -20.32
C THR A 441 20.08 -15.04 -20.43
N LEU A 442 21.04 -14.43 -19.71
CA LEU A 442 21.35 -13.01 -19.79
C LEU A 442 22.69 -12.79 -20.50
N THR A 443 22.77 -11.78 -21.36
CA THR A 443 24.02 -11.38 -22.02
C THR A 443 24.02 -9.87 -22.31
N GLY A 444 25.17 -9.24 -22.30
CA GLY A 444 25.40 -7.88 -22.82
C GLY A 444 25.56 -7.80 -24.34
N PHE A 445 25.62 -8.93 -25.03
CA PHE A 445 26.04 -9.03 -26.43
C PHE A 445 25.00 -9.71 -27.33
N ASN A 446 23.75 -9.63 -26.97
CA ASN A 446 22.62 -10.29 -27.66
C ASN A 446 22.60 -10.02 -29.17
N GLY A 447 22.76 -8.75 -29.59
CA GLY A 447 22.80 -8.39 -31.01
C GLY A 447 23.95 -9.03 -31.79
N GLN A 448 25.10 -9.32 -31.15
CA GLN A 448 26.23 -10.00 -31.76
C GLN A 448 26.03 -11.51 -31.79
N MET A 449 25.32 -12.10 -30.83
CA MET A 449 25.00 -13.52 -30.77
C MET A 449 24.00 -13.94 -31.84
N SER A 450 22.89 -13.18 -31.99
CA SER A 450 21.87 -13.36 -33.04
C SER A 450 21.57 -14.86 -33.31
N ASN A 451 21.59 -15.29 -34.58
CA ASN A 451 21.35 -16.68 -34.98
C ASN A 451 22.64 -17.49 -35.25
N ARG A 452 23.79 -17.07 -34.69
CA ARG A 452 25.03 -17.82 -34.76
C ARG A 452 24.89 -19.24 -34.21
N THR A 453 25.78 -20.15 -34.64
CA THR A 453 25.82 -21.51 -34.08
C THR A 453 26.10 -21.47 -32.58
N PHE A 454 25.76 -22.53 -31.88
CA PHE A 454 26.04 -22.63 -30.44
C PHE A 454 27.53 -22.48 -30.13
N ILE A 455 28.39 -23.11 -30.93
CA ILE A 455 29.84 -23.03 -30.75
C ILE A 455 30.36 -21.59 -30.95
N ASP A 456 29.82 -20.86 -31.96
CA ASP A 456 30.18 -19.46 -32.15
C ASP A 456 29.75 -18.59 -30.98
N LYS A 457 28.50 -18.75 -30.48
CA LYS A 457 27.99 -18.03 -29.30
C LYS A 457 28.80 -18.34 -28.04
N ARG A 458 29.25 -19.57 -27.90
CA ARG A 458 30.08 -20.01 -26.78
C ARG A 458 31.50 -19.40 -26.83
N ASP A 459 32.17 -19.48 -27.99
CA ASP A 459 33.62 -19.28 -28.13
C ASP A 459 34.01 -17.88 -28.65
N MET A 460 33.07 -17.06 -29.13
CA MET A 460 33.33 -15.67 -29.54
C MET A 460 33.96 -14.85 -28.40
N ALA A 461 34.52 -13.67 -28.73
CA ALA A 461 35.26 -12.82 -27.79
C ALA A 461 34.46 -12.50 -26.52
N ASP A 462 33.15 -12.26 -26.68
CA ASP A 462 32.20 -11.93 -25.61
C ASP A 462 31.15 -13.04 -25.41
N GLY A 463 31.54 -14.28 -25.73
CA GLY A 463 30.70 -15.46 -25.66
C GLY A 463 30.55 -16.05 -24.26
N TYR A 464 29.77 -17.13 -24.16
CA TYR A 464 29.45 -17.77 -22.87
C TYR A 464 30.69 -18.22 -22.09
N ARG A 465 31.76 -18.66 -22.75
CA ARG A 465 33.00 -19.12 -22.11
C ARG A 465 33.75 -18.01 -21.38
N LYS A 466 33.61 -16.76 -21.84
CA LYS A 466 34.26 -15.60 -21.25
C LYS A 466 33.30 -14.75 -20.38
N SER A 467 32.04 -15.13 -20.34
CA SER A 467 31.06 -14.45 -19.54
C SER A 467 31.30 -14.61 -18.03
N GLY A 468 31.23 -13.52 -17.30
CA GLY A 468 31.23 -13.54 -15.83
C GLY A 468 29.98 -14.16 -15.21
N ILE A 469 28.89 -14.32 -15.96
CA ILE A 469 27.60 -14.85 -15.49
C ILE A 469 27.71 -16.36 -15.29
N LYS A 470 27.44 -16.85 -14.07
CA LYS A 470 27.60 -18.28 -13.73
C LYS A 470 26.70 -19.19 -14.55
N LEU A 471 25.47 -18.75 -14.85
CA LEU A 471 24.56 -19.48 -15.75
C LEU A 471 25.17 -19.65 -17.14
N ASN A 472 25.93 -18.67 -17.64
CA ASN A 472 26.65 -18.75 -18.94
C ASN A 472 27.86 -19.64 -18.85
N GLN A 473 28.62 -19.62 -17.75
CA GLN A 473 29.72 -20.54 -17.50
C GLN A 473 29.27 -22.00 -17.49
N TRP A 474 28.04 -22.26 -16.96
CA TRP A 474 27.44 -23.58 -17.04
C TRP A 474 27.13 -23.98 -18.50
N ILE A 475 26.56 -23.07 -19.31
CA ILE A 475 26.28 -23.28 -20.73
C ILE A 475 27.58 -23.58 -21.49
N ALA A 476 28.68 -22.90 -21.18
CA ALA A 476 29.97 -23.01 -21.86
C ALA A 476 30.65 -24.37 -21.68
N GLN A 477 30.20 -25.24 -20.79
CA GLN A 477 30.73 -26.59 -20.57
C GLN A 477 30.37 -27.58 -21.68
N PHE A 478 29.38 -27.25 -22.54
CA PHE A 478 28.84 -28.13 -23.56
C PHE A 478 29.44 -27.80 -24.94
N ASP A 479 29.56 -28.83 -25.78
CA ASP A 479 30.01 -28.70 -27.16
C ASP A 479 28.85 -28.66 -28.17
N HIS A 480 27.63 -28.88 -27.73
CA HIS A 480 26.42 -28.86 -28.54
C HIS A 480 25.26 -28.38 -27.72
N TRP A 481 24.20 -27.91 -28.39
CA TRP A 481 22.94 -27.46 -27.77
C TRP A 481 21.79 -28.12 -28.47
N ASP A 482 21.39 -29.26 -27.95
CA ASP A 482 20.34 -30.12 -28.43
C ASP A 482 19.33 -30.40 -27.31
N GLU A 483 18.34 -31.26 -27.59
CA GLU A 483 17.28 -31.59 -26.61
C GLU A 483 17.86 -32.20 -25.33
N ALA A 484 18.82 -33.09 -25.43
CA ALA A 484 19.44 -33.72 -24.27
C ALA A 484 20.20 -32.70 -23.38
N THR A 485 20.82 -31.68 -24.00
CA THR A 485 21.50 -30.59 -23.28
C THR A 485 20.47 -29.65 -22.64
N LEU A 486 19.34 -29.36 -23.31
CA LEU A 486 18.23 -28.59 -22.78
C LEU A 486 17.59 -29.27 -21.56
N GLU A 487 17.39 -30.58 -21.59
CA GLU A 487 16.91 -31.37 -20.44
C GLU A 487 17.87 -31.32 -19.25
N LYS A 488 19.18 -31.44 -19.50
CA LYS A 488 20.22 -31.30 -18.46
C LYS A 488 20.16 -29.90 -17.82
N ARG A 489 20.03 -28.86 -18.65
CA ARG A 489 19.90 -27.49 -18.13
C ARG A 489 18.62 -27.29 -17.33
N GLN A 490 17.51 -27.83 -17.81
CA GLN A 490 16.25 -27.81 -17.05
C GLN A 490 16.42 -28.44 -15.67
N SER A 491 17.13 -29.58 -15.60
CA SER A 491 17.38 -30.26 -14.33
C SER A 491 18.31 -29.44 -13.41
N ASP A 492 19.36 -28.79 -13.93
CA ASP A 492 20.21 -27.89 -13.17
C ASP A 492 19.44 -26.66 -12.65
N LEU A 493 18.64 -26.02 -13.51
CA LEU A 493 17.82 -24.87 -13.11
C LEU A 493 16.77 -25.26 -12.03
N LEU A 494 16.19 -26.46 -12.10
CA LEU A 494 15.29 -26.97 -11.05
C LEU A 494 16.05 -27.14 -9.73
N ALA A 495 17.23 -27.75 -9.75
CA ALA A 495 18.04 -27.93 -8.54
C ALA A 495 18.41 -26.58 -7.90
N ARG A 496 18.77 -25.59 -8.73
CA ARG A 496 19.01 -24.21 -8.26
C ARG A 496 17.76 -23.58 -7.67
N ALA A 497 16.60 -23.69 -8.32
CA ALA A 497 15.33 -23.14 -7.83
C ALA A 497 14.93 -23.74 -6.48
N LEU A 498 15.06 -25.05 -6.30
CA LEU A 498 14.79 -25.71 -5.02
C LEU A 498 15.75 -25.27 -3.91
N LYS A 499 16.99 -24.94 -4.26
CA LYS A 499 18.02 -24.46 -3.31
C LYS A 499 17.79 -23.01 -2.89
N VAL A 500 17.46 -22.11 -3.82
CA VAL A 500 17.28 -20.67 -3.52
C VAL A 500 15.92 -20.37 -2.92
N TRP A 501 14.91 -21.16 -3.24
CA TRP A 501 13.53 -21.03 -2.75
C TRP A 501 13.06 -22.33 -2.11
N PRO A 502 13.65 -22.78 -1.00
CA PRO A 502 13.27 -24.04 -0.36
C PRO A 502 11.81 -23.97 0.11
N ARG A 503 11.06 -25.05 -0.11
CA ARG A 503 9.76 -25.20 0.53
C ARG A 503 9.96 -25.52 2.01
N PRO A 504 9.27 -24.80 2.92
CA PRO A 504 9.39 -25.11 4.34
C PRO A 504 8.92 -26.54 4.65
N GLU A 505 9.71 -27.25 5.45
CA GLU A 505 9.26 -28.47 6.12
C GLU A 505 8.56 -28.08 7.42
N VAL A 506 7.46 -28.74 7.72
CA VAL A 506 6.66 -28.49 8.92
C VAL A 506 6.27 -29.82 9.58
N ASP A 507 6.51 -29.89 10.87
CA ASP A 507 6.22 -31.11 11.67
C ASP A 507 4.82 -31.07 12.32
N VAL A 508 4.08 -29.95 12.14
CA VAL A 508 2.74 -29.76 12.70
C VAL A 508 1.71 -29.98 11.59
N GLU A 509 0.77 -30.88 11.83
CA GLU A 509 -0.38 -31.07 10.95
C GLU A 509 -1.55 -30.20 11.39
N VAL A 510 -2.07 -29.40 10.47
CA VAL A 510 -3.32 -28.66 10.67
C VAL A 510 -4.48 -29.60 10.36
N THR A 511 -5.26 -29.94 11.38
CA THR A 511 -6.40 -30.85 11.24
C THR A 511 -7.55 -30.19 10.47
N SER A 512 -8.42 -30.99 9.85
CA SER A 512 -9.62 -30.50 9.18
C SER A 512 -10.61 -29.77 10.11
N ASP A 513 -10.41 -29.86 11.41
CA ASP A 513 -11.18 -29.14 12.43
C ASP A 513 -10.60 -27.76 12.74
N ASP A 514 -9.44 -27.42 12.18
CA ASP A 514 -8.90 -26.07 12.30
C ASP A 514 -9.72 -25.07 11.46
N PRO A 515 -10.24 -24.00 12.07
CA PRO A 515 -11.05 -23.00 11.34
C PRO A 515 -10.34 -22.37 10.14
N SER A 516 -9.00 -22.31 10.13
CA SER A 516 -8.23 -21.80 8.99
C SER A 516 -8.38 -22.65 7.72
N THR A 517 -8.77 -23.93 7.87
CA THR A 517 -9.01 -24.83 6.75
C THR A 517 -10.45 -24.80 6.23
N TRP A 518 -11.37 -24.15 6.97
CA TRP A 518 -12.77 -24.08 6.58
C TRP A 518 -12.99 -23.07 5.45
N ASP A 519 -14.12 -23.21 4.74
CA ASP A 519 -14.48 -22.27 3.70
C ASP A 519 -14.83 -20.90 4.30
N SER A 520 -14.33 -19.81 3.71
CA SER A 520 -14.82 -18.49 4.08
C SER A 520 -16.27 -18.33 3.64
N LEU A 521 -17.03 -17.54 4.41
CA LEU A 521 -18.43 -17.26 4.07
C LEU A 521 -18.57 -16.59 2.69
N ASP A 522 -17.57 -15.83 2.25
CA ASP A 522 -17.51 -15.26 0.89
C ASP A 522 -17.47 -16.38 -0.19
N SER A 523 -16.62 -17.40 -0.01
CA SER A 523 -16.54 -18.53 -0.93
C SER A 523 -17.84 -19.32 -0.98
N ILE A 524 -18.45 -19.55 0.20
CA ILE A 524 -19.73 -20.26 0.31
C ILE A 524 -20.83 -19.46 -0.37
N PHE A 525 -20.83 -18.13 -0.21
CA PHE A 525 -21.78 -17.24 -0.85
C PHE A 525 -21.65 -17.25 -2.38
N ALA A 526 -20.41 -17.19 -2.89
CA ALA A 526 -20.13 -17.28 -4.33
C ALA A 526 -20.56 -18.63 -4.94
N ALA A 527 -20.44 -19.72 -4.18
CA ALA A 527 -20.86 -21.06 -4.59
C ALA A 527 -22.37 -21.34 -4.41
N ASN A 528 -23.15 -20.38 -3.90
CA ASN A 528 -24.53 -20.49 -3.48
C ASN A 528 -24.74 -21.41 -2.26
N PRO A 529 -25.04 -20.86 -1.07
CA PRO A 529 -25.20 -21.63 0.18
C PRO A 529 -26.44 -22.52 0.23
N THR A 530 -27.32 -22.50 -0.78
CA THR A 530 -28.54 -23.30 -0.83
C THR A 530 -28.22 -24.80 -0.81
N GLY A 531 -28.92 -25.56 0.02
CA GLY A 531 -28.64 -27.01 0.20
C GLY A 531 -27.46 -27.30 1.15
N THR A 532 -26.89 -26.28 1.77
CA THR A 532 -25.84 -26.46 2.79
C THR A 532 -26.37 -26.11 4.19
N LYS A 533 -25.71 -26.66 5.22
CA LYS A 533 -26.00 -26.37 6.60
C LYS A 533 -24.70 -26.09 7.37
N PRO A 534 -24.53 -24.93 8.01
CA PRO A 534 -23.38 -24.68 8.85
C PRO A 534 -23.47 -25.54 10.13
N VAL A 535 -22.32 -26.00 10.62
CA VAL A 535 -22.19 -26.76 11.86
C VAL A 535 -21.32 -26.03 12.88
N ALA A 536 -20.42 -25.18 12.42
CA ALA A 536 -19.62 -24.29 13.22
C ALA A 536 -19.12 -23.12 12.38
N PHE A 537 -18.75 -22.01 13.02
CA PHE A 537 -18.03 -20.92 12.40
C PHE A 537 -16.94 -20.36 13.34
N SER A 538 -15.96 -19.67 12.76
CA SER A 538 -15.05 -18.81 13.47
C SER A 538 -15.06 -17.41 12.84
N PHE A 539 -14.83 -16.41 13.66
CA PHE A 539 -14.86 -15.01 13.24
C PHE A 539 -13.71 -14.25 13.94
N GLY A 540 -12.76 -13.75 13.15
CA GLY A 540 -11.60 -13.04 13.68
C GLY A 540 -10.86 -13.86 14.75
N ASP A 541 -10.59 -13.22 15.89
CA ASP A 541 -9.92 -13.82 17.04
C ASP A 541 -10.88 -14.53 18.02
N TYR A 542 -12.18 -14.60 17.69
CA TYR A 542 -13.18 -15.24 18.53
C TYR A 542 -13.08 -16.77 18.45
N GLN A 543 -13.50 -17.40 19.54
CA GLN A 543 -13.54 -18.85 19.63
C GLN A 543 -14.49 -19.46 18.58
N VAL A 544 -14.24 -20.72 18.24
CA VAL A 544 -15.15 -21.50 17.37
C VAL A 544 -16.51 -21.60 18.01
N VAL A 545 -17.53 -21.21 17.29
CA VAL A 545 -18.93 -21.26 17.72
C VAL A 545 -19.65 -22.36 16.95
N ALA A 546 -20.17 -23.35 17.68
CA ALA A 546 -21.02 -24.40 17.11
C ALA A 546 -22.41 -23.85 16.80
N VAL A 547 -22.93 -24.17 15.62
CA VAL A 547 -24.24 -23.67 15.16
C VAL A 547 -25.06 -24.78 14.52
N LYS A 548 -26.38 -24.58 14.50
CA LYS A 548 -27.35 -25.57 14.02
C LYS A 548 -27.97 -25.20 12.67
N SER A 549 -27.86 -23.96 12.24
CA SER A 549 -28.49 -23.45 11.01
C SER A 549 -27.86 -22.12 10.59
N TRP A 550 -28.15 -21.67 9.37
CA TRP A 550 -27.78 -20.32 8.90
C TRP A 550 -28.38 -19.20 9.75
N THR A 551 -29.60 -19.41 10.27
CA THR A 551 -30.23 -18.45 11.22
C THR A 551 -29.49 -18.41 12.55
N ASP A 552 -29.04 -19.56 13.04
CA ASP A 552 -28.28 -19.64 14.29
C ASP A 552 -26.91 -18.98 14.13
N LEU A 553 -26.22 -19.23 13.01
CA LEU A 553 -24.97 -18.54 12.67
C LEU A 553 -25.16 -17.02 12.63
N TYR A 554 -26.20 -16.56 11.93
CA TYR A 554 -26.53 -15.12 11.85
C TYR A 554 -26.71 -14.50 13.24
N ASN A 555 -27.50 -15.12 14.11
CA ASN A 555 -27.76 -14.60 15.45
C ASN A 555 -26.49 -14.57 16.31
N GLN A 556 -25.73 -15.66 16.34
CA GLN A 556 -24.49 -15.78 17.12
C GLN A 556 -23.42 -14.77 16.64
N LEU A 557 -23.30 -14.57 15.34
CA LEU A 557 -22.37 -13.61 14.76
C LEU A 557 -22.74 -12.16 15.12
N ILE A 558 -24.05 -11.84 15.10
CA ILE A 558 -24.52 -10.51 15.51
C ILE A 558 -24.26 -10.28 16.99
N ASP A 559 -24.48 -11.29 17.85
CA ASP A 559 -24.18 -11.16 19.28
C ASP A 559 -22.69 -10.89 19.51
N LEU A 560 -21.80 -11.59 18.80
CA LEU A 560 -20.35 -11.33 18.84
C LEU A 560 -19.98 -9.91 18.38
N LEU A 561 -20.61 -9.42 17.30
CA LEU A 561 -20.38 -8.06 16.80
C LEU A 561 -20.91 -7.00 17.76
N TRP A 562 -22.07 -7.25 18.38
CA TRP A 562 -22.66 -6.38 19.38
C TRP A 562 -21.78 -6.29 20.63
N ASP A 563 -21.31 -7.42 21.14
CA ASP A 563 -20.41 -7.47 22.29
C ASP A 563 -19.06 -6.79 22.03
N ALA A 564 -18.60 -6.83 20.76
CA ALA A 564 -17.35 -6.20 20.35
C ALA A 564 -17.45 -4.67 20.26
N ASP A 565 -18.50 -4.16 19.63
CA ASP A 565 -18.75 -2.72 19.45
C ASP A 565 -20.24 -2.41 19.19
N PRO A 566 -21.02 -2.11 20.23
CA PRO A 566 -22.42 -1.73 20.07
C PRO A 566 -22.62 -0.45 19.26
N SER A 567 -21.64 0.48 19.24
CA SER A 567 -21.80 1.80 18.60
C SER A 567 -22.08 1.71 17.11
N ASN A 568 -21.52 0.73 16.42
CA ASN A 568 -21.74 0.51 14.99
C ASN A 568 -23.22 0.18 14.68
N PHE A 569 -23.93 -0.49 15.57
CA PHE A 569 -25.34 -0.80 15.39
C PHE A 569 -26.24 0.43 15.56
N PHE A 570 -25.87 1.38 16.41
CA PHE A 570 -26.54 2.67 16.49
C PHE A 570 -26.33 3.50 15.22
N VAL A 571 -25.12 3.47 14.65
CA VAL A 571 -24.86 4.12 13.35
C VAL A 571 -25.69 3.49 12.24
N LEU A 572 -25.79 2.15 12.21
CA LEU A 572 -26.63 1.45 11.25
C LEU A 572 -28.12 1.76 11.44
N ALA A 573 -28.62 1.85 12.67
CA ALA A 573 -30.00 2.20 12.96
C ALA A 573 -30.37 3.62 12.51
N ASN A 574 -29.41 4.56 12.52
CA ASN A 574 -29.59 5.93 12.02
C ASN A 574 -29.41 6.05 10.49
N SER A 575 -29.09 4.95 9.81
CA SER A 575 -29.01 4.90 8.35
C SER A 575 -30.32 4.39 7.76
N ASP A 576 -30.51 4.57 6.44
CA ASP A 576 -31.66 3.99 5.74
C ASP A 576 -31.61 2.45 5.61
N ASP A 577 -30.79 1.78 6.43
CA ASP A 577 -30.67 0.33 6.41
C ASP A 577 -31.85 -0.35 7.11
N SER A 578 -32.64 -1.09 6.34
CA SER A 578 -33.80 -1.82 6.86
C SER A 578 -33.46 -3.04 7.73
N LEU A 579 -32.18 -3.40 7.90
CA LEU A 579 -31.77 -4.54 8.72
C LEU A 579 -31.55 -4.18 10.19
N VAL A 580 -31.24 -2.92 10.49
CA VAL A 580 -31.06 -2.42 11.86
C VAL A 580 -31.97 -1.21 12.05
N LYS A 581 -32.72 -1.18 13.12
CA LYS A 581 -33.69 -0.10 13.42
C LYS A 581 -33.67 0.25 14.89
N HIS A 582 -34.12 1.46 15.22
CA HIS A 582 -34.52 1.80 16.59
C HIS A 582 -35.79 1.05 16.99
N MET A 583 -35.92 0.69 18.25
CA MET A 583 -37.07 -0.08 18.76
C MET A 583 -38.42 0.66 18.54
N ASN A 584 -38.43 1.99 18.59
CA ASN A 584 -39.59 2.81 18.33
C ASN A 584 -40.04 2.82 16.85
N GLU A 585 -39.21 2.33 15.93
CA GLU A 585 -39.49 2.21 14.49
C GLU A 585 -39.97 0.79 14.11
N VAL A 586 -39.93 -0.15 15.06
CA VAL A 586 -40.30 -1.55 14.83
C VAL A 586 -41.78 -1.74 15.06
N GLU A 587 -42.52 -2.10 14.02
CA GLU A 587 -43.95 -2.43 14.13
C GLU A 587 -44.17 -3.82 14.72
N ALA A 588 -45.29 -4.04 15.40
CA ALA A 588 -45.56 -5.24 16.18
C ALA A 588 -45.60 -6.55 15.36
N ASP A 589 -45.83 -6.46 14.05
CA ASP A 589 -45.84 -7.59 13.10
C ASP A 589 -44.49 -7.84 12.42
N GLN A 590 -43.50 -6.98 12.63
CA GLN A 590 -42.18 -7.09 12.04
C GLN A 590 -41.27 -8.04 12.82
N LYS A 591 -40.48 -8.80 12.11
CA LYS A 591 -39.53 -9.80 12.67
C LYS A 591 -38.19 -9.16 13.02
N TYR A 592 -38.14 -8.43 14.11
CA TYR A 592 -36.89 -7.87 14.64
C TYR A 592 -36.56 -8.46 16.02
N ARG A 593 -35.27 -8.55 16.33
CA ARG A 593 -34.74 -8.98 17.62
C ARG A 593 -33.98 -7.82 18.25
N GLN A 594 -34.38 -7.43 19.44
CA GLN A 594 -33.70 -6.42 20.24
C GLN A 594 -32.30 -6.90 20.61
N LEU A 595 -31.28 -6.01 20.60
CA LEU A 595 -29.90 -6.30 20.97
C LEU A 595 -29.66 -5.86 22.43
N GLY A 596 -29.48 -6.83 23.32
CA GLY A 596 -29.40 -6.58 24.75
C GLY A 596 -30.64 -5.82 25.26
N ASP A 597 -30.44 -4.86 26.16
CA ASP A 597 -31.46 -3.94 26.66
C ASP A 597 -31.46 -2.59 25.90
N ALA A 598 -30.79 -2.51 24.75
CA ALA A 598 -30.62 -1.27 24.01
C ALA A 598 -31.85 -0.92 23.16
N ASP A 599 -31.97 0.35 22.78
CA ASP A 599 -32.99 0.86 21.84
C ASP A 599 -32.61 0.56 20.36
N VAL A 600 -32.11 -0.64 20.11
CA VAL A 600 -31.71 -1.08 18.76
C VAL A 600 -32.12 -2.53 18.55
N ALA A 601 -32.69 -2.82 17.39
CA ALA A 601 -33.11 -4.14 16.99
C ALA A 601 -32.57 -4.50 15.59
N VAL A 602 -32.31 -5.78 15.38
CA VAL A 602 -31.82 -6.33 14.11
C VAL A 602 -32.89 -7.23 13.48
N TYR A 603 -33.02 -7.20 12.16
CA TYR A 603 -33.99 -8.01 11.44
C TYR A 603 -33.71 -9.51 11.64
N ALA A 604 -34.67 -10.21 12.22
CA ALA A 604 -34.61 -11.64 12.53
C ALA A 604 -35.33 -12.52 11.51
N GLY A 605 -36.09 -11.95 10.55
CA GLY A 605 -36.73 -12.66 9.46
C GLY A 605 -35.72 -13.06 8.35
N GLY A 606 -36.01 -14.09 7.59
CA GLY A 606 -35.17 -14.57 6.47
C GLY A 606 -35.30 -16.07 6.36
N ASP A 607 -35.69 -16.53 5.18
CA ASP A 607 -36.19 -17.89 5.00
C ASP A 607 -35.26 -18.80 4.22
N SER A 608 -34.19 -18.24 3.59
CA SER A 608 -33.20 -19.02 2.82
C SER A 608 -31.77 -18.81 3.33
N ALA A 609 -30.91 -19.79 3.11
CA ALA A 609 -29.50 -19.71 3.38
C ALA A 609 -28.86 -18.50 2.68
N TRP A 610 -29.24 -18.27 1.43
CA TRP A 610 -28.74 -17.17 0.61
C TRP A 610 -29.15 -15.81 1.19
N SER A 611 -30.41 -15.65 1.58
CA SER A 611 -30.91 -14.41 2.22
C SER A 611 -30.18 -14.13 3.54
N ARG A 612 -29.93 -15.16 4.35
CA ARG A 612 -29.18 -15.01 5.60
C ARG A 612 -27.75 -14.53 5.38
N VAL A 613 -27.05 -15.10 4.40
CA VAL A 613 -25.69 -14.67 4.08
C VAL A 613 -25.68 -13.25 3.51
N GLN A 614 -26.68 -12.84 2.75
CA GLN A 614 -26.85 -11.45 2.31
C GLN A 614 -27.02 -10.49 3.50
N HIS A 615 -27.83 -10.84 4.49
CA HIS A 615 -28.00 -10.03 5.69
C HIS A 615 -26.69 -9.96 6.49
N ILE A 616 -25.97 -11.09 6.65
CA ILE A 616 -24.65 -11.13 7.27
C ILE A 616 -23.69 -10.17 6.54
N LYS A 617 -23.65 -10.20 5.21
CA LYS A 617 -22.79 -9.32 4.40
C LYS A 617 -23.04 -7.84 4.71
N ARG A 618 -24.29 -7.42 4.78
CA ARG A 618 -24.66 -6.02 5.10
C ARG A 618 -24.27 -5.64 6.52
N ILE A 619 -24.57 -6.48 7.50
CA ILE A 619 -24.24 -6.23 8.91
C ILE A 619 -22.72 -6.19 9.11
N LEU A 620 -21.98 -7.15 8.53
CA LEU A 620 -20.51 -7.14 8.57
C LEU A 620 -19.95 -5.85 7.94
N GLY A 621 -20.47 -5.45 6.77
CA GLY A 621 -20.06 -4.23 6.09
C GLY A 621 -20.26 -2.98 6.93
N GLY A 622 -21.40 -2.86 7.62
CA GLY A 622 -21.68 -1.79 8.58
C GLY A 622 -20.81 -1.83 9.83
N ASN A 623 -20.30 -3.01 10.19
CA ASN A 623 -19.34 -3.20 11.28
C ASN A 623 -17.88 -3.27 10.78
N HIS A 624 -17.63 -2.90 9.52
CA HIS A 624 -16.29 -2.82 8.89
C HIS A 624 -15.56 -4.16 8.74
N TYR A 625 -16.32 -5.26 8.66
CA TYR A 625 -15.82 -6.59 8.35
C TYR A 625 -16.30 -7.05 6.97
N ASP A 626 -15.75 -8.16 6.51
CA ASP A 626 -16.11 -8.79 5.24
C ASP A 626 -16.54 -10.24 5.46
N LEU A 627 -17.22 -10.83 4.47
CA LEU A 627 -17.58 -12.26 4.51
C LEU A 627 -16.33 -13.15 4.59
N SER A 628 -15.18 -12.70 4.12
CA SER A 628 -13.92 -13.42 4.23
C SER A 628 -13.36 -13.51 5.65
N ASP A 629 -13.84 -12.67 6.57
CA ASP A 629 -13.45 -12.71 7.99
C ASP A 629 -14.16 -13.83 8.76
N VAL A 630 -15.17 -14.47 8.16
CA VAL A 630 -15.93 -15.56 8.75
C VAL A 630 -15.60 -16.88 8.04
N ASN A 631 -15.00 -17.81 8.74
CA ASN A 631 -14.79 -19.18 8.24
C ASN A 631 -15.88 -20.10 8.77
N VAL A 632 -16.46 -20.93 7.89
CA VAL A 632 -17.61 -21.73 8.22
C VAL A 632 -17.37 -23.20 7.85
N LYS A 633 -17.58 -24.07 8.80
CA LYS A 633 -17.66 -25.52 8.57
C LYS A 633 -19.09 -25.88 8.14
N ILE A 634 -19.26 -26.31 6.91
CA ILE A 634 -20.57 -26.69 6.35
C ILE A 634 -20.68 -28.20 6.13
N ARG A 635 -21.90 -28.69 6.08
CA ARG A 635 -22.25 -30.01 5.55
C ARG A 635 -23.31 -29.87 4.47
N THR A 636 -23.24 -30.70 3.45
CA THR A 636 -24.29 -30.83 2.43
C THR A 636 -25.50 -31.50 3.06
N VAL A 637 -26.71 -30.97 2.81
CA VAL A 637 -27.95 -31.62 3.20
C VAL A 637 -28.38 -32.48 2.02
N ASN A 638 -28.17 -33.80 2.13
CA ASN A 638 -28.77 -34.72 1.17
C ASN A 638 -30.28 -34.66 1.41
N HIS A 639 -31.05 -34.28 0.41
CA HIS A 639 -32.47 -34.50 0.39
C HIS A 639 -32.66 -35.96 -0.02
N ASP A 640 -32.82 -36.85 0.98
CA ASP A 640 -33.40 -38.19 0.79
C ASP A 640 -34.88 -38.09 0.44
#